data_42c61ab28937391541f2faf27cecb56b
#
_entry.id   42c61ab28937391541f2faf27cecb56b
#
_cell.length_a   1.000
_cell.length_b   1.000
_cell.length_c   1.000
_cell.angle_alpha   90.00
_cell.angle_beta   90.00
_cell.angle_gamma   90.00
#
_symmetry.space_group_name_H-M   'P 1'
#
loop_
_entity.id
_entity.type
_entity.pdbx_description
1 polymer ?
#
loop_
_entity_poly.entity_id
_entity_poly.type
_entity_poly.pdbx_seq_one_letter_code
_entity_poly.pdbx_strand_id
1 'polypeptide(L)'
;MKTIIAEKPSVAREIARIVGATKREEGYFEGGGYAVTWAFGHLVQLAMPDGYGIRGFVRDNLPVIPDSFTLIPRQVKAEKGYKPDSGVVAQIKTITRLFNDSEQIIVATDAGREGELIFRYLYHYIGCATPFVRLWISSLTDKAIRDGLRNLEAGSKYDNLYLAAKARSESDWLVGINGTQALSIAAGHGTYSVGRVQTPTLAMVCARYWENRRFTVEPFWQLHIAADGGDGDTVKFSSTGKWKEMEPATVLYNKVKETGTATVTKAERKEKIEETPLLYDLTTLQKEANAKHGFTAEQTLEIAQKLYEKKLITYPRTGSRYIPEDVFAEIPKLLAFIGSLPEWKGKLQPKAVPTRRSLDGGKVTDHHALLVTGEKPLFLSKEDSTVYHMIVGRMLEAFSEKCVKDTATVTAECAGVEFVAKGSIIRQAGWRAVYGKENGEENNSQEETAAIPCWQEGDTLALKAASITEGKTKPKPLHTEATLLSAMETAGKEIEDDALRQAMKDCGIGTPATRAAIIETLFKCGYMERCKKSLVPTEKGLALYSVVKAMRIADVAMTGEWEKELARIERGELPADDFRKEIEAYTREITSELLSCDKLFARRDSGCKCPKCGTGTMQFYGKVVRCDNTECGLPVFRLKANRTLSDDEIKDLLTDGHTKLLKGFKSKQGKSFDAVVAFDGDYNTVFVFPERKSKATSAKRRK
;
A
#
# COMPACT_ATOMS: atom_id res chain seq x y z
N MET A 1 20.46 -39.33 8.55
CA MET A 1 19.85 -38.13 9.18
C MET A 1 18.95 -37.45 8.14
N LYS A 2 17.83 -36.84 8.54
CA LYS A 2 16.98 -36.04 7.65
C LYS A 2 17.15 -34.55 7.92
N THR A 3 17.22 -33.72 6.89
CA THR A 3 17.27 -32.28 7.05
C THR A 3 15.90 -31.64 6.78
N ILE A 4 15.43 -30.81 7.73
CA ILE A 4 14.25 -29.98 7.55
C ILE A 4 14.70 -28.56 7.28
N ILE A 5 14.21 -27.93 6.19
CA ILE A 5 14.47 -26.53 5.89
C ILE A 5 13.20 -25.70 6.03
N ALA A 6 13.18 -24.75 6.95
CA ALA A 6 12.11 -23.75 7.10
C ALA A 6 12.47 -22.45 6.39
N GLU A 7 11.50 -21.59 6.14
CA GLU A 7 11.76 -20.28 5.54
C GLU A 7 12.39 -19.28 6.52
N LYS A 8 12.08 -19.42 7.81
CA LYS A 8 12.46 -18.46 8.86
C LYS A 8 13.00 -19.16 10.11
N PRO A 9 13.94 -18.53 10.85
CA PRO A 9 14.50 -19.12 12.08
C PRO A 9 13.45 -19.41 13.15
N SER A 10 12.38 -18.59 13.24
CA SER A 10 11.28 -18.79 14.19
C SER A 10 10.50 -20.08 13.91
N VAL A 11 10.17 -20.34 12.66
CA VAL A 11 9.48 -21.56 12.21
C VAL A 11 10.38 -22.78 12.43
N ALA A 12 11.66 -22.68 12.06
CA ALA A 12 12.64 -23.74 12.30
C ALA A 12 12.70 -24.16 13.79
N ARG A 13 12.69 -23.18 14.69
CA ARG A 13 12.70 -23.43 16.14
C ARG A 13 11.48 -24.22 16.62
N GLU A 14 10.28 -23.87 16.15
CA GLU A 14 9.07 -24.57 16.53
C GLU A 14 9.06 -26.01 15.98
N ILE A 15 9.46 -26.19 14.72
CA ILE A 15 9.59 -27.53 14.14
C ILE A 15 10.66 -28.34 14.91
N ALA A 16 11.83 -27.74 15.20
CA ALA A 16 12.90 -28.38 15.94
C ALA A 16 12.45 -28.87 17.33
N ARG A 17 11.69 -28.05 18.04
CA ARG A 17 11.09 -28.42 19.34
C ARG A 17 10.18 -29.67 19.20
N ILE A 18 9.38 -29.74 18.15
CA ILE A 18 8.42 -30.82 17.94
C ILE A 18 9.10 -32.13 17.54
N VAL A 19 10.17 -32.08 16.73
CA VAL A 19 10.92 -33.26 16.30
C VAL A 19 12.04 -33.67 17.24
N GLY A 20 12.25 -32.91 18.34
CA GLY A 20 13.26 -33.22 19.34
C GLY A 20 14.68 -32.79 18.96
N ALA A 21 14.82 -31.90 17.96
CA ALA A 21 16.12 -31.32 17.58
C ALA A 21 16.45 -30.12 18.49
N THR A 22 16.89 -30.41 19.71
CA THR A 22 17.05 -29.40 20.78
C THR A 22 18.46 -28.78 20.87
N LYS A 23 19.46 -29.43 20.31
CA LYS A 23 20.83 -28.91 20.28
C LYS A 23 20.96 -27.81 19.26
N ARG A 24 21.28 -26.59 19.72
CA ARG A 24 21.47 -25.43 18.84
C ARG A 24 22.91 -25.42 18.31
N GLU A 25 23.03 -25.35 17.00
CA GLU A 25 24.28 -25.19 16.27
C GLU A 25 24.27 -23.89 15.46
N GLU A 26 25.38 -23.56 14.78
CA GLU A 26 25.47 -22.39 13.91
C GLU A 26 24.67 -22.62 12.61
N GLY A 27 23.53 -21.92 12.50
CA GLY A 27 22.63 -21.99 11.34
C GLY A 27 21.64 -23.17 11.34
N TYR A 28 21.56 -24.00 12.41
CA TYR A 28 20.59 -25.11 12.49
C TYR A 28 20.39 -25.61 13.93
N PHE A 29 19.39 -26.48 14.11
CA PHE A 29 19.18 -27.28 15.34
C PHE A 29 19.38 -28.76 15.01
N GLU A 30 19.92 -29.55 15.96
CA GLU A 30 20.19 -30.97 15.76
C GLU A 30 19.59 -31.81 16.90
N GLY A 31 19.11 -33.01 16.59
CA GLY A 31 18.59 -33.98 17.54
C GLY A 31 17.43 -34.79 16.95
N GLY A 32 17.04 -35.88 17.64
CA GLY A 32 15.94 -36.73 17.23
C GLY A 32 16.04 -37.36 15.83
N GLY A 33 17.26 -37.43 15.26
CA GLY A 33 17.48 -37.90 13.89
C GLY A 33 17.30 -36.85 12.81
N TYR A 34 17.10 -35.57 13.20
CA TYR A 34 16.88 -34.43 12.35
C TYR A 34 17.95 -33.35 12.50
N ALA A 35 18.26 -32.68 11.39
CA ALA A 35 18.85 -31.34 11.39
C ALA A 35 17.77 -30.36 10.89
N VAL A 36 17.46 -29.32 11.67
CA VAL A 36 16.46 -28.32 11.29
C VAL A 36 17.13 -26.98 11.03
N THR A 37 17.20 -26.60 9.78
CA THR A 37 17.82 -25.35 9.31
C THR A 37 16.77 -24.38 8.76
N TRP A 38 17.20 -23.20 8.31
CA TRP A 38 16.30 -22.17 7.79
C TRP A 38 16.94 -21.33 6.70
N ALA A 39 16.10 -20.73 5.87
CA ALA A 39 16.43 -19.60 5.03
C ALA A 39 16.22 -18.28 5.78
N PHE A 40 16.58 -17.15 5.16
CA PHE A 40 16.23 -15.79 5.59
C PHE A 40 15.40 -15.12 4.49
N GLY A 41 14.35 -15.80 4.01
CA GLY A 41 13.73 -15.53 2.73
C GLY A 41 14.65 -15.97 1.59
N HIS A 42 14.72 -15.24 0.49
CA HIS A 42 15.61 -15.56 -0.61
C HIS A 42 17.10 -15.48 -0.20
N LEU A 43 17.80 -16.60 -0.20
CA LEU A 43 19.25 -16.68 -0.03
C LEU A 43 19.99 -16.49 -1.36
N VAL A 44 19.35 -16.85 -2.46
CA VAL A 44 19.86 -16.67 -3.83
C VAL A 44 18.88 -15.83 -4.64
N GLN A 45 19.39 -15.12 -5.64
CA GLN A 45 18.64 -14.24 -6.53
C GLN A 45 19.14 -14.39 -7.96
N LEU A 46 18.37 -13.89 -8.93
CA LEU A 46 18.81 -13.79 -10.32
C LEU A 46 19.94 -12.76 -10.43
N ALA A 47 20.96 -13.09 -11.23
CA ALA A 47 22.06 -12.17 -11.52
C ALA A 47 21.54 -10.92 -12.24
N MET A 48 22.16 -9.77 -11.96
CA MET A 48 21.92 -8.53 -12.70
C MET A 48 22.68 -8.54 -14.04
N PRO A 49 22.45 -7.60 -14.97
CA PRO A 49 23.11 -7.58 -16.29
C PRO A 49 24.62 -7.69 -16.26
N ASP A 50 25.29 -7.19 -15.23
CA ASP A 50 26.74 -7.30 -15.04
C ASP A 50 27.20 -8.76 -14.86
N GLY A 51 26.36 -9.64 -14.32
CA GLY A 51 26.61 -11.08 -14.25
C GLY A 51 26.62 -11.77 -15.62
N TYR A 52 26.11 -11.13 -16.65
CA TYR A 52 26.13 -11.55 -18.06
C TYR A 52 27.15 -10.76 -18.90
N GLY A 53 28.07 -10.02 -18.25
CA GLY A 53 29.08 -9.21 -18.93
C GLY A 53 28.58 -7.86 -19.46
N ILE A 54 27.31 -7.50 -19.22
CA ILE A 54 26.67 -6.28 -19.69
C ILE A 54 26.77 -5.20 -18.61
N ARG A 55 27.54 -4.14 -18.87
CA ARG A 55 27.77 -3.07 -17.90
C ARG A 55 27.16 -1.75 -18.36
N GLY A 56 26.57 -1.02 -17.40
CA GLY A 56 26.00 0.30 -17.63
C GLY A 56 24.71 0.27 -18.46
N PHE A 57 24.13 1.44 -18.64
CA PHE A 57 22.92 1.62 -19.44
C PHE A 57 23.35 2.06 -20.85
N VAL A 58 23.48 1.07 -21.76
CA VAL A 58 23.92 1.27 -23.13
C VAL A 58 22.82 0.81 -24.08
N ARG A 59 22.43 1.68 -25.03
CA ARG A 59 21.31 1.44 -25.95
C ARG A 59 21.48 0.16 -26.76
N ASP A 60 22.71 -0.08 -27.27
CA ASP A 60 23.00 -1.21 -28.15
C ASP A 60 22.96 -2.56 -27.43
N ASN A 61 22.97 -2.55 -26.09
CA ASN A 61 22.87 -3.77 -25.29
C ASN A 61 21.40 -4.18 -25.00
N LEU A 62 20.43 -3.38 -25.42
CA LEU A 62 19.01 -3.63 -25.12
C LEU A 62 18.26 -4.28 -26.28
N PRO A 63 17.33 -5.20 -26.01
CA PRO A 63 17.01 -5.73 -24.68
C PRO A 63 18.00 -6.79 -24.20
N VAL A 64 18.25 -6.81 -22.88
CA VAL A 64 19.01 -7.88 -22.21
C VAL A 64 18.08 -9.06 -21.98
N ILE A 65 18.27 -10.12 -22.72
CA ILE A 65 17.49 -11.37 -22.61
C ILE A 65 18.48 -12.52 -22.51
N PRO A 66 18.79 -13.01 -21.28
CA PRO A 66 19.69 -14.13 -21.09
C PRO A 66 19.10 -15.45 -21.65
N ASP A 67 19.88 -16.26 -22.32
CA ASP A 67 19.47 -17.61 -22.75
C ASP A 67 19.06 -18.46 -21.54
N SER A 68 19.82 -18.33 -20.45
CA SER A 68 19.52 -18.94 -19.15
C SER A 68 19.83 -17.96 -18.01
N PHE A 69 18.98 -17.97 -16.98
CA PHE A 69 19.19 -17.15 -15.80
C PHE A 69 20.20 -17.78 -14.84
N THR A 70 21.17 -16.99 -14.43
CA THR A 70 22.19 -17.38 -13.44
C THR A 70 21.72 -17.00 -12.04
N LEU A 71 21.80 -17.97 -11.11
CA LEU A 71 21.53 -17.74 -9.69
C LEU A 71 22.82 -17.33 -8.99
N ILE A 72 22.73 -16.31 -8.13
CA ILE A 72 23.83 -15.81 -7.29
C ILE A 72 23.37 -15.63 -5.84
N PRO A 73 24.27 -15.68 -4.85
CA PRO A 73 23.93 -15.32 -3.47
C PRO A 73 23.38 -13.91 -3.41
N ARG A 74 22.37 -13.70 -2.55
CA ARG A 74 21.78 -12.38 -2.33
C ARG A 74 22.84 -11.33 -2.06
N GLN A 75 22.69 -10.18 -2.70
CA GLN A 75 23.64 -9.09 -2.68
C GLN A 75 23.21 -7.97 -1.74
N VAL A 76 24.17 -7.31 -1.12
CA VAL A 76 23.98 -6.08 -0.34
C VAL A 76 24.82 -4.95 -0.90
N LYS A 77 24.35 -3.71 -0.68
CA LYS A 77 25.07 -2.52 -1.13
C LYS A 77 26.42 -2.41 -0.41
N ALA A 78 27.48 -2.19 -1.16
CA ALA A 78 28.82 -1.91 -0.68
C ALA A 78 29.20 -0.44 -0.95
N GLU A 79 30.40 -0.01 -0.54
CA GLU A 79 30.90 1.35 -0.85
C GLU A 79 30.95 1.58 -2.37
N LYS A 80 31.35 0.57 -3.12
CA LYS A 80 31.32 0.56 -4.58
C LYS A 80 30.54 -0.65 -5.07
N GLY A 81 29.32 -0.42 -5.63
CA GLY A 81 28.51 -1.48 -6.20
C GLY A 81 27.80 -2.38 -5.16
N TYR A 82 27.76 -3.65 -5.46
CA TYR A 82 27.10 -4.68 -4.64
C TYR A 82 28.08 -5.82 -4.35
N LYS A 83 27.92 -6.47 -3.21
CA LYS A 83 28.67 -7.66 -2.80
C LYS A 83 27.76 -8.71 -2.21
N PRO A 84 28.13 -10.00 -2.23
CA PRO A 84 27.38 -11.03 -1.53
C PRO A 84 27.21 -10.72 -0.04
N ASP A 85 26.00 -10.94 0.49
CA ASP A 85 25.73 -10.86 1.94
C ASP A 85 26.49 -11.97 2.66
N SER A 86 27.42 -11.60 3.54
CA SER A 86 28.28 -12.56 4.26
C SER A 86 27.48 -13.53 5.13
N GLY A 87 26.39 -13.08 5.77
CA GLY A 87 25.52 -13.94 6.57
C GLY A 87 24.78 -14.96 5.70
N VAL A 88 24.33 -14.53 4.52
CA VAL A 88 23.72 -15.43 3.54
C VAL A 88 24.72 -16.47 3.03
N VAL A 89 25.93 -16.06 2.69
CA VAL A 89 26.98 -16.99 2.23
C VAL A 89 27.33 -18.04 3.30
N ALA A 90 27.41 -17.62 4.57
CA ALA A 90 27.64 -18.54 5.68
C ALA A 90 26.48 -19.55 5.83
N GLN A 91 25.24 -19.07 5.74
CA GLN A 91 24.05 -19.93 5.85
C GLN A 91 23.93 -20.90 4.66
N ILE A 92 24.24 -20.46 3.43
CA ILE A 92 24.27 -21.35 2.26
C ILE A 92 25.30 -22.47 2.48
N LYS A 93 26.50 -22.18 3.00
CA LYS A 93 27.51 -23.20 3.30
C LYS A 93 26.99 -24.23 4.31
N THR A 94 26.33 -23.78 5.38
CA THR A 94 25.71 -24.66 6.39
C THR A 94 24.67 -25.57 5.74
N ILE A 95 23.75 -24.99 4.94
CA ILE A 95 22.70 -25.74 4.26
C ILE A 95 23.27 -26.73 3.27
N THR A 96 24.30 -26.35 2.48
CA THR A 96 24.97 -27.22 1.52
C THR A 96 25.51 -28.48 2.21
N ARG A 97 26.22 -28.31 3.34
CA ARG A 97 26.72 -29.44 4.13
C ARG A 97 25.56 -30.33 4.60
N LEU A 98 24.54 -29.74 5.23
CA LEU A 98 23.40 -30.49 5.76
C LEU A 98 22.64 -31.26 4.68
N PHE A 99 22.46 -30.67 3.49
CA PHE A 99 21.78 -31.34 2.38
C PHE A 99 22.57 -32.52 1.83
N ASN A 100 23.89 -32.37 1.70
CA ASN A 100 24.76 -33.44 1.23
C ASN A 100 24.89 -34.61 2.23
N ASP A 101 24.82 -34.29 3.54
CA ASP A 101 24.91 -35.31 4.60
C ASP A 101 23.55 -35.99 4.91
N SER A 102 22.48 -35.61 4.20
CA SER A 102 21.13 -36.10 4.47
C SER A 102 20.67 -37.18 3.50
N GLU A 103 19.90 -38.12 4.01
CA GLU A 103 19.19 -39.14 3.20
C GLU A 103 17.97 -38.54 2.48
N GLN A 104 17.36 -37.52 3.09
CA GLN A 104 16.16 -36.90 2.60
C GLN A 104 16.04 -35.47 3.14
N ILE A 105 15.57 -34.53 2.32
CA ILE A 105 15.25 -33.18 2.71
C ILE A 105 13.74 -33.07 2.89
N ILE A 106 13.29 -32.47 4.02
CA ILE A 106 11.90 -32.10 4.25
C ILE A 106 11.79 -30.57 4.10
N VAL A 107 11.04 -30.14 3.10
CA VAL A 107 10.86 -28.73 2.76
C VAL A 107 9.68 -28.18 3.54
N ALA A 108 9.97 -27.28 4.47
CA ALA A 108 9.02 -26.62 5.37
C ALA A 108 9.02 -25.07 5.18
N THR A 109 9.33 -24.62 3.95
CA THR A 109 9.10 -23.22 3.57
C THR A 109 7.59 -22.96 3.43
N ASP A 110 7.18 -21.70 3.45
CA ASP A 110 5.76 -21.32 3.42
C ASP A 110 5.01 -22.03 2.27
N ALA A 111 3.74 -22.38 2.52
CA ALA A 111 2.93 -23.20 1.62
C ALA A 111 2.36 -22.35 0.46
N GLY A 112 3.23 -21.94 -0.47
CA GLY A 112 2.87 -21.08 -1.59
C GLY A 112 3.98 -20.97 -2.63
N ARG A 113 3.69 -20.22 -3.72
CA ARG A 113 4.63 -20.00 -4.83
C ARG A 113 5.99 -19.50 -4.37
N GLU A 114 6.00 -18.54 -3.43
CA GLU A 114 7.23 -17.90 -2.96
C GLU A 114 8.09 -18.85 -2.14
N GLY A 115 7.47 -19.59 -1.20
CA GLY A 115 8.19 -20.57 -0.39
C GLY A 115 8.78 -21.71 -1.23
N GLU A 116 8.08 -22.14 -2.29
CA GLU A 116 8.60 -23.14 -3.24
C GLU A 116 9.78 -22.56 -4.04
N LEU A 117 9.70 -21.31 -4.50
CA LEU A 117 10.77 -20.64 -5.23
C LEU A 117 12.03 -20.48 -4.38
N ILE A 118 11.90 -20.05 -3.11
CA ILE A 118 13.02 -19.90 -2.18
C ILE A 118 13.80 -21.20 -2.04
N PHE A 119 13.07 -22.31 -1.82
CA PHE A 119 13.72 -23.62 -1.70
C PHE A 119 14.36 -24.09 -3.01
N ARG A 120 13.60 -24.07 -4.10
CA ARG A 120 14.09 -24.61 -5.40
C ARG A 120 15.26 -23.81 -5.96
N TYR A 121 15.26 -22.49 -5.84
CA TYR A 121 16.40 -21.67 -6.24
C TYR A 121 17.67 -22.03 -5.45
N LEU A 122 17.55 -22.24 -4.14
CA LEU A 122 18.66 -22.66 -3.30
C LEU A 122 19.12 -24.08 -3.64
N TYR A 123 18.19 -25.01 -3.82
CA TYR A 123 18.47 -26.40 -4.18
C TYR A 123 19.22 -26.52 -5.50
N HIS A 124 18.79 -25.78 -6.53
CA HIS A 124 19.47 -25.72 -7.83
C HIS A 124 20.82 -24.99 -7.74
N TYR A 125 20.90 -23.90 -7.00
CA TYR A 125 22.17 -23.17 -6.81
C TYR A 125 23.25 -24.04 -6.16
N ILE A 126 22.88 -24.87 -5.20
CA ILE A 126 23.79 -25.80 -4.52
C ILE A 126 24.17 -26.98 -5.46
N GLY A 127 23.38 -27.28 -6.47
CA GLY A 127 23.52 -28.48 -7.29
C GLY A 127 23.19 -29.76 -6.51
N CYS A 128 22.26 -29.67 -5.55
CA CYS A 128 21.88 -30.77 -4.68
C CYS A 128 21.10 -31.85 -5.45
N ALA A 129 21.42 -33.15 -5.19
CA ALA A 129 20.69 -34.28 -5.73
C ALA A 129 19.92 -35.10 -4.67
N THR A 130 20.00 -34.72 -3.40
CA THR A 130 19.30 -35.40 -2.29
C THR A 130 17.79 -35.33 -2.51
N PRO A 131 17.05 -36.45 -2.44
CA PRO A 131 15.61 -36.43 -2.64
C PRO A 131 14.90 -35.61 -1.56
N PHE A 132 13.82 -34.92 -1.96
CA PHE A 132 13.07 -34.10 -1.03
C PHE A 132 11.57 -34.36 -1.07
N VAL A 133 10.93 -34.09 0.06
CA VAL A 133 9.49 -34.14 0.29
C VAL A 133 9.00 -32.84 0.88
N ARG A 134 7.72 -32.56 0.77
CA ARG A 134 7.11 -31.30 1.14
C ARG A 134 6.28 -31.44 2.42
N LEU A 135 6.55 -30.62 3.42
CA LEU A 135 5.67 -30.34 4.55
C LEU A 135 4.75 -29.17 4.16
N TRP A 136 3.51 -29.48 3.79
CA TRP A 136 2.54 -28.49 3.32
C TRP A 136 1.55 -28.16 4.43
N ILE A 137 1.77 -27.04 5.12
CA ILE A 137 0.92 -26.60 6.24
C ILE A 137 0.73 -25.08 6.17
N SER A 138 -0.47 -24.60 6.50
CA SER A 138 -0.83 -23.16 6.58
C SER A 138 -0.99 -22.67 8.03
N SER A 139 -0.72 -23.54 9.00
CA SER A 139 -0.78 -23.26 10.44
C SER A 139 0.45 -23.83 11.13
N LEU A 140 0.93 -23.14 12.16
CA LEU A 140 2.10 -23.53 12.96
C LEU A 140 1.72 -24.06 14.36
N THR A 141 0.48 -24.52 14.53
CA THR A 141 0.07 -25.21 15.75
C THR A 141 0.83 -26.53 15.89
N ASP A 142 1.08 -26.98 17.12
CA ASP A 142 1.74 -28.28 17.38
C ASP A 142 1.05 -29.43 16.64
N LYS A 143 -0.28 -29.38 16.60
CA LYS A 143 -1.10 -30.37 15.88
C LYS A 143 -0.83 -30.33 14.37
N ALA A 144 -0.90 -29.14 13.75
CA ALA A 144 -0.69 -29.01 12.31
C ALA A 144 0.71 -29.47 11.90
N ILE A 145 1.75 -29.13 12.67
CA ILE A 145 3.13 -29.55 12.38
C ILE A 145 3.26 -31.08 12.52
N ARG A 146 2.71 -31.70 13.59
CA ARG A 146 2.77 -33.17 13.78
C ARG A 146 2.01 -33.91 12.70
N ASP A 147 0.82 -33.44 12.35
CA ASP A 147 -0.01 -34.08 11.33
C ASP A 147 0.62 -33.91 9.94
N GLY A 148 1.18 -32.73 9.63
CA GLY A 148 1.92 -32.50 8.40
C GLY A 148 3.17 -33.38 8.25
N LEU A 149 3.94 -33.57 9.33
CA LEU A 149 5.11 -34.46 9.33
C LEU A 149 4.75 -35.95 9.12
N ARG A 150 3.52 -36.35 9.47
CA ARG A 150 3.00 -37.70 9.17
C ARG A 150 2.51 -37.84 7.73
N ASN A 151 2.12 -36.73 7.12
CA ASN A 151 1.51 -36.67 5.79
C ASN A 151 2.39 -35.87 4.81
N LEU A 152 3.69 -36.16 4.76
CA LEU A 152 4.62 -35.52 3.84
C LEU A 152 4.27 -35.89 2.38
N GLU A 153 4.32 -34.90 1.50
CA GLU A 153 3.99 -35.03 0.10
C GLU A 153 5.24 -35.12 -0.78
N ALA A 154 5.14 -35.78 -1.92
CA ALA A 154 6.24 -35.84 -2.89
C ALA A 154 6.55 -34.42 -3.41
N GLY A 155 7.84 -34.05 -3.47
CA GLY A 155 8.28 -32.76 -3.99
C GLY A 155 7.83 -32.48 -5.41
N SER A 156 7.76 -33.54 -6.25
CA SER A 156 7.31 -33.44 -7.66
C SER A 156 5.85 -32.97 -7.82
N LYS A 157 5.00 -33.12 -6.80
CA LYS A 157 3.63 -32.58 -6.82
C LYS A 157 3.62 -31.05 -7.01
N TYR A 158 4.68 -30.37 -6.62
CA TYR A 158 4.83 -28.91 -6.63
C TYR A 158 5.71 -28.38 -7.77
N ASP A 159 6.06 -29.21 -8.76
CA ASP A 159 6.92 -28.78 -9.87
C ASP A 159 6.27 -27.67 -10.70
N ASN A 160 4.98 -27.78 -11.01
CA ASN A 160 4.27 -26.73 -11.73
C ASN A 160 4.11 -25.43 -10.91
N LEU A 161 3.96 -25.51 -9.59
CA LEU A 161 3.97 -24.36 -8.70
C LEU A 161 5.32 -23.63 -8.76
N TYR A 162 6.42 -24.39 -8.72
CA TYR A 162 7.76 -23.85 -8.90
C TYR A 162 7.94 -23.20 -10.28
N LEU A 163 7.50 -23.87 -11.36
CA LEU A 163 7.59 -23.32 -12.72
C LEU A 163 6.84 -21.99 -12.86
N ALA A 164 5.64 -21.89 -12.28
CA ALA A 164 4.89 -20.64 -12.27
C ALA A 164 5.61 -19.53 -11.47
N ALA A 165 6.17 -19.87 -10.30
CA ALA A 165 6.93 -18.92 -9.49
C ALA A 165 8.21 -18.44 -10.17
N LYS A 166 8.95 -19.37 -10.80
CA LYS A 166 10.14 -19.08 -11.59
C LYS A 166 9.82 -18.19 -12.80
N ALA A 167 8.79 -18.54 -13.56
CA ALA A 167 8.33 -17.76 -14.71
C ALA A 167 7.98 -16.32 -14.31
N ARG A 168 7.28 -16.13 -13.19
CA ARG A 168 6.99 -14.81 -12.63
C ARG A 168 8.26 -14.02 -12.30
N SER A 169 9.20 -14.62 -11.58
CA SER A 169 10.46 -13.99 -11.17
C SER A 169 11.30 -13.55 -12.36
N GLU A 170 11.44 -14.41 -13.37
CA GLU A 170 12.19 -14.13 -14.59
C GLU A 170 11.52 -13.05 -15.45
N SER A 171 10.19 -13.07 -15.55
CA SER A 171 9.41 -12.07 -16.28
C SER A 171 9.49 -10.68 -15.64
N ASP A 172 9.36 -10.60 -14.31
CA ASP A 172 9.52 -9.34 -13.57
C ASP A 172 10.94 -8.78 -13.74
N TRP A 173 11.97 -9.64 -13.81
CA TRP A 173 13.34 -9.24 -14.11
C TRP A 173 13.48 -8.70 -15.55
N LEU A 174 13.00 -9.45 -16.55
CA LEU A 174 13.10 -9.08 -17.97
C LEU A 174 12.49 -7.70 -18.23
N VAL A 175 11.23 -7.50 -17.82
CA VAL A 175 10.51 -6.26 -18.06
C VAL A 175 11.04 -5.13 -17.19
N GLY A 176 11.36 -5.40 -15.92
CA GLY A 176 11.84 -4.39 -14.98
C GLY A 176 13.22 -3.84 -15.35
N ILE A 177 14.17 -4.71 -15.68
CA ILE A 177 15.54 -4.32 -16.06
C ILE A 177 15.55 -3.58 -17.39
N ASN A 178 14.94 -4.16 -18.42
CA ASN A 178 14.96 -3.59 -19.76
C ASN A 178 14.18 -2.29 -19.83
N GLY A 179 12.98 -2.24 -19.25
CA GLY A 179 12.18 -1.04 -19.21
C GLY A 179 12.85 0.10 -18.43
N THR A 180 13.47 -0.20 -17.29
CA THR A 180 14.20 0.79 -16.49
C THR A 180 15.40 1.36 -17.26
N GLN A 181 16.19 0.50 -17.91
CA GLN A 181 17.34 0.96 -18.69
C GLN A 181 16.90 1.77 -19.92
N ALA A 182 15.94 1.25 -20.69
CA ALA A 182 15.44 1.91 -21.89
C ALA A 182 14.90 3.33 -21.57
N LEU A 183 14.05 3.44 -20.57
CA LEU A 183 13.47 4.72 -20.19
C LEU A 183 14.52 5.69 -19.62
N SER A 184 15.49 5.19 -18.85
CA SER A 184 16.58 6.02 -18.31
C SER A 184 17.51 6.55 -19.41
N ILE A 185 17.75 5.73 -20.45
CA ILE A 185 18.51 6.15 -21.64
C ILE A 185 17.72 7.21 -22.41
N ALA A 186 16.43 7.00 -22.68
CA ALA A 186 15.57 7.95 -23.38
C ALA A 186 15.47 9.29 -22.63
N ALA A 187 15.41 9.25 -21.30
CA ALA A 187 15.37 10.45 -20.47
C ALA A 187 16.71 11.22 -20.49
N GLY A 188 17.82 10.57 -20.78
CA GLY A 188 19.15 11.18 -20.85
C GLY A 188 19.74 11.62 -19.51
N HIS A 189 19.01 11.42 -18.39
CA HIS A 189 19.45 11.79 -17.05
C HIS A 189 18.74 10.98 -15.97
N GLY A 190 19.45 10.63 -14.90
CA GLY A 190 18.90 9.94 -13.74
C GLY A 190 18.46 8.51 -14.06
N THR A 191 17.79 7.89 -13.10
CA THR A 191 17.21 6.56 -13.26
C THR A 191 15.70 6.65 -13.17
N TYR A 192 15.00 6.09 -14.17
CA TYR A 192 13.56 5.98 -14.25
C TYR A 192 13.16 4.52 -14.15
N SER A 193 12.92 4.07 -12.94
CA SER A 193 12.49 2.69 -12.67
C SER A 193 11.05 2.47 -13.13
N VAL A 194 10.83 1.40 -13.86
CA VAL A 194 9.51 0.90 -14.24
C VAL A 194 9.39 -0.57 -13.88
N GLY A 195 8.16 -1.06 -13.73
CA GLY A 195 7.88 -2.45 -13.43
C GLY A 195 6.39 -2.72 -13.39
N ARG A 196 6.02 -3.98 -13.59
CA ARG A 196 4.65 -4.48 -13.74
C ARG A 196 3.69 -4.03 -12.62
N VAL A 197 4.15 -3.90 -11.39
CA VAL A 197 3.33 -3.50 -10.23
C VAL A 197 3.57 -2.04 -9.85
N GLN A 198 4.83 -1.60 -9.91
CA GLN A 198 5.24 -0.25 -9.53
C GLN A 198 4.63 0.82 -10.44
N THR A 199 4.63 0.60 -11.74
CA THR A 199 4.17 1.58 -12.74
C THR A 199 2.65 1.80 -12.67
N PRO A 200 1.79 0.77 -12.64
CA PRO A 200 0.35 0.97 -12.46
C PRO A 200 0.00 1.62 -11.11
N THR A 201 0.75 1.30 -10.04
CA THR A 201 0.54 1.93 -8.73
C THR A 201 0.81 3.44 -8.78
N LEU A 202 1.89 3.87 -9.45
CA LEU A 202 2.16 5.29 -9.69
C LEU A 202 1.07 5.92 -10.57
N ALA A 203 0.61 5.20 -11.59
CA ALA A 203 -0.45 5.68 -12.49
C ALA A 203 -1.75 5.98 -11.72
N MET A 204 -2.14 5.16 -10.75
CA MET A 204 -3.30 5.42 -9.88
C MET A 204 -3.14 6.74 -9.11
N VAL A 205 -1.96 6.99 -8.52
CA VAL A 205 -1.70 8.24 -7.77
C VAL A 205 -1.74 9.45 -8.70
N CYS A 206 -1.11 9.37 -9.88
CA CYS A 206 -1.07 10.46 -10.84
C CYS A 206 -2.45 10.75 -11.46
N ALA A 207 -3.22 9.71 -11.80
CA ALA A 207 -4.57 9.86 -12.33
C ALA A 207 -5.49 10.56 -11.32
N ARG A 208 -5.47 10.12 -10.04
CA ARG A 208 -6.23 10.77 -8.96
C ARG A 208 -5.79 12.20 -8.72
N TYR A 209 -4.50 12.50 -8.82
CA TYR A 209 -3.97 13.85 -8.71
C TYR A 209 -4.53 14.77 -9.80
N TRP A 210 -4.54 14.32 -11.06
CA TRP A 210 -5.09 15.11 -12.15
C TRP A 210 -6.61 15.23 -12.10
N GLU A 211 -7.34 14.17 -11.71
CA GLU A 211 -8.79 14.20 -11.47
C GLU A 211 -9.11 15.29 -10.42
N ASN A 212 -8.37 15.32 -9.33
CA ASN A 212 -8.56 16.31 -8.25
C ASN A 212 -8.21 17.73 -8.72
N ARG A 213 -7.09 17.91 -9.43
CA ARG A 213 -6.60 19.24 -9.84
C ARG A 213 -7.40 19.88 -10.97
N ARG A 214 -7.95 19.06 -11.86
CA ARG A 214 -8.76 19.53 -13.00
C ARG A 214 -10.24 19.63 -12.69
N PHE A 215 -10.63 19.28 -11.47
CA PHE A 215 -12.02 19.32 -11.06
C PHE A 215 -12.52 20.76 -11.00
N THR A 216 -13.65 21.01 -11.66
CA THR A 216 -14.34 22.29 -11.59
C THR A 216 -15.36 22.25 -10.48
N VAL A 217 -15.23 23.13 -9.50
CA VAL A 217 -16.16 23.26 -8.39
C VAL A 217 -17.41 23.99 -8.90
N GLU A 218 -18.56 23.31 -8.82
CA GLU A 218 -19.85 23.88 -9.15
C GLU A 218 -20.65 24.14 -7.87
N PRO A 219 -21.26 25.30 -7.70
CA PRO A 219 -22.21 25.53 -6.63
C PRO A 219 -23.52 24.78 -6.89
N PHE A 220 -24.21 24.41 -5.84
CA PHE A 220 -25.58 23.92 -5.90
C PHE A 220 -26.35 24.38 -4.67
N TRP A 221 -27.65 24.48 -4.83
CA TRP A 221 -28.56 24.82 -3.72
C TRP A 221 -29.42 23.62 -3.39
N GLN A 222 -29.64 23.41 -2.09
CA GLN A 222 -30.46 22.32 -1.57
C GLN A 222 -31.44 22.86 -0.55
N LEU A 223 -32.69 22.41 -0.62
CA LEU A 223 -33.74 22.79 0.32
C LEU A 223 -33.78 21.82 1.49
N HIS A 224 -34.07 22.34 2.65
CA HIS A 224 -34.26 21.56 3.86
C HIS A 224 -35.54 22.03 4.56
N ILE A 225 -36.27 21.07 5.13
CA ILE A 225 -37.40 21.33 5.99
C ILE A 225 -37.16 20.68 7.35
N ALA A 226 -37.74 21.29 8.36
CA ALA A 226 -37.74 20.77 9.71
C ALA A 226 -39.19 20.52 10.12
N ALA A 227 -39.60 19.28 10.27
CA ALA A 227 -40.93 18.86 10.64
C ALA A 227 -41.02 18.61 12.14
N ASP A 228 -42.22 18.79 12.71
CA ASP A 228 -42.51 18.46 14.09
C ASP A 228 -42.46 16.92 14.29
N GLY A 229 -41.58 16.47 15.16
CA GLY A 229 -41.40 15.05 15.50
C GLY A 229 -42.27 14.59 16.66
N GLY A 230 -43.04 15.50 17.30
CA GLY A 230 -43.69 15.25 18.58
C GLY A 230 -42.75 15.43 19.77
N ASP A 231 -43.30 15.58 20.98
CA ASP A 231 -42.57 15.76 22.26
C ASP A 231 -41.47 16.85 22.25
N GLY A 232 -41.62 17.85 21.35
CA GLY A 232 -40.64 18.94 21.20
C GLY A 232 -39.49 18.65 20.22
N ASP A 233 -39.33 17.45 19.76
CA ASP A 233 -38.32 17.05 18.81
C ASP A 233 -38.57 17.61 17.40
N THR A 234 -37.49 17.75 16.64
CA THR A 234 -37.54 18.24 15.26
C THR A 234 -36.78 17.30 14.35
N VAL A 235 -37.46 16.83 13.30
CA VAL A 235 -36.83 15.96 12.28
C VAL A 235 -36.47 16.78 11.05
N LYS A 236 -35.23 16.74 10.65
CA LYS A 236 -34.72 17.43 9.46
C LYS A 236 -34.85 16.55 8.25
N PHE A 237 -35.41 17.11 7.18
CA PHE A 237 -35.45 16.50 5.85
C PHE A 237 -34.62 17.33 4.88
N SER A 238 -34.01 16.67 3.92
CA SER A 238 -33.29 17.31 2.82
C SER A 238 -33.94 16.96 1.50
N SER A 239 -34.03 17.92 0.59
CA SER A 239 -34.57 17.66 -0.75
C SER A 239 -33.70 16.63 -1.48
N THR A 240 -34.34 15.74 -2.25
CA THR A 240 -33.66 14.82 -3.15
C THR A 240 -33.03 15.55 -4.34
N GLY A 241 -33.70 16.65 -4.80
CA GLY A 241 -33.20 17.54 -5.84
C GLY A 241 -32.13 18.51 -5.32
N LYS A 242 -31.21 18.86 -6.22
CA LYS A 242 -30.22 19.93 -6.06
C LYS A 242 -30.30 20.82 -7.28
N TRP A 243 -30.26 22.12 -7.07
CA TRP A 243 -30.38 23.11 -8.15
C TRP A 243 -29.03 23.76 -8.41
N LYS A 244 -28.71 23.96 -9.69
CA LYS A 244 -27.46 24.63 -10.10
C LYS A 244 -27.53 26.15 -9.97
N GLU A 245 -28.74 26.71 -9.95
CA GLU A 245 -28.99 28.14 -9.86
C GLU A 245 -29.83 28.46 -8.63
N MET A 246 -29.57 29.60 -8.02
CA MET A 246 -30.24 30.03 -6.80
C MET A 246 -31.70 30.40 -7.03
N GLU A 247 -32.02 31.04 -8.14
CA GLU A 247 -33.35 31.59 -8.41
C GLU A 247 -34.44 30.51 -8.46
N PRO A 248 -34.31 29.40 -9.22
CA PRO A 248 -35.28 28.32 -9.18
C PRO A 248 -35.43 27.69 -7.80
N ALA A 249 -34.32 27.55 -7.06
CA ALA A 249 -34.34 27.02 -5.70
C ALA A 249 -35.07 27.94 -4.74
N THR A 250 -34.91 29.26 -4.89
CA THR A 250 -35.57 30.28 -4.07
C THR A 250 -37.10 30.31 -4.31
N VAL A 251 -37.53 30.19 -5.56
CA VAL A 251 -38.94 30.08 -5.93
C VAL A 251 -39.60 28.89 -5.22
N LEU A 252 -38.97 27.73 -5.31
CA LEU A 252 -39.47 26.53 -4.63
C LEU A 252 -39.41 26.63 -3.11
N TYR A 253 -38.37 27.21 -2.56
CA TYR A 253 -38.25 27.48 -1.13
C TYR A 253 -39.43 28.35 -0.60
N ASN A 254 -39.78 29.43 -1.31
CA ASN A 254 -40.88 30.28 -0.95
C ASN A 254 -42.20 29.52 -0.96
N LYS A 255 -42.46 28.71 -1.99
CA LYS A 255 -43.65 27.85 -2.06
C LYS A 255 -43.71 26.85 -0.91
N VAL A 256 -42.60 26.19 -0.59
CA VAL A 256 -42.51 25.24 0.54
C VAL A 256 -42.80 25.94 1.86
N LYS A 257 -42.29 27.17 2.07
CA LYS A 257 -42.52 27.97 3.25
C LYS A 257 -43.98 28.43 3.38
N GLU A 258 -44.61 28.81 2.30
CA GLU A 258 -46.01 29.20 2.22
C GLU A 258 -46.95 28.02 2.50
N THR A 259 -46.65 26.85 1.95
CA THR A 259 -47.43 25.62 2.17
C THR A 259 -47.45 25.20 3.65
N GLY A 260 -46.34 25.33 4.34
CA GLY A 260 -46.22 25.11 5.81
C GLY A 260 -46.46 23.67 6.29
N THR A 261 -46.79 22.76 5.38
CA THR A 261 -47.02 21.32 5.64
C THR A 261 -46.36 20.46 4.59
N ALA A 262 -45.99 19.24 4.94
CA ALA A 262 -45.50 18.21 4.00
C ALA A 262 -46.30 16.93 4.20
N THR A 263 -46.61 16.21 3.13
CA THR A 263 -47.31 14.92 3.17
C THR A 263 -46.32 13.79 3.05
N VAL A 264 -46.37 12.82 3.93
CA VAL A 264 -45.55 11.61 3.85
C VAL A 264 -46.00 10.78 2.64
N THR A 265 -45.11 10.59 1.66
CA THR A 265 -45.36 9.78 0.47
C THR A 265 -44.84 8.37 0.62
N LYS A 266 -43.87 8.16 1.51
CA LYS A 266 -43.29 6.84 1.76
C LYS A 266 -42.65 6.79 3.16
N ALA A 267 -42.91 5.73 3.90
CA ALA A 267 -42.31 5.48 5.21
C ALA A 267 -41.78 4.03 5.25
N GLU A 268 -40.48 3.87 5.21
CA GLU A 268 -39.84 2.54 5.30
C GLU A 268 -39.13 2.39 6.63
N ARG A 269 -39.40 1.27 7.32
CA ARG A 269 -38.67 0.84 8.50
C ARG A 269 -38.15 -0.57 8.28
N LYS A 270 -36.85 -0.74 8.56
CA LYS A 270 -36.19 -2.03 8.35
C LYS A 270 -35.22 -2.28 9.50
N GLU A 271 -35.24 -3.50 9.98
CA GLU A 271 -34.15 -3.99 10.80
C GLU A 271 -32.92 -4.20 9.89
N LYS A 272 -31.81 -3.58 10.24
CA LYS A 272 -30.52 -3.75 9.55
C LYS A 272 -29.57 -4.48 10.48
N ILE A 273 -29.20 -5.68 10.07
CA ILE A 273 -28.18 -6.47 10.74
C ILE A 273 -26.82 -6.14 10.14
N GLU A 274 -25.89 -5.66 10.97
CA GLU A 274 -24.50 -5.47 10.59
C GLU A 274 -23.67 -6.64 11.10
N GLU A 275 -23.14 -7.42 10.18
CA GLU A 275 -22.28 -8.54 10.48
C GLU A 275 -20.99 -8.09 11.19
N THR A 276 -20.44 -8.97 12.02
CA THR A 276 -19.12 -8.73 12.63
C THR A 276 -18.06 -8.55 11.56
N PRO A 277 -17.03 -7.69 11.76
CA PRO A 277 -15.91 -7.63 10.82
C PRO A 277 -15.16 -8.97 10.79
N LEU A 278 -14.54 -9.30 9.66
CA LEU A 278 -13.57 -10.40 9.59
C LEU A 278 -12.30 -10.01 10.33
N LEU A 279 -11.49 -11.00 10.70
CA LEU A 279 -10.16 -10.79 11.26
C LEU A 279 -9.27 -9.95 10.34
N TYR A 280 -8.15 -9.45 10.85
CA TYR A 280 -7.18 -8.75 10.03
C TYR A 280 -6.36 -9.69 9.15
N ASP A 281 -6.20 -9.30 7.89
CA ASP A 281 -5.01 -9.53 7.10
C ASP A 281 -4.05 -8.34 7.24
N LEU A 282 -2.87 -8.41 6.64
CA LEU A 282 -1.90 -7.32 6.69
C LEU A 282 -2.45 -6.04 6.04
N THR A 283 -3.07 -6.15 4.87
CA THR A 283 -3.58 -4.98 4.13
C THR A 283 -4.66 -4.24 4.92
N THR A 284 -5.60 -4.94 5.52
CA THR A 284 -6.67 -4.33 6.31
C THR A 284 -6.12 -3.67 7.58
N LEU A 285 -5.14 -4.32 8.25
CA LEU A 285 -4.45 -3.73 9.39
C LEU A 285 -3.72 -2.43 8.99
N GLN A 286 -2.98 -2.43 7.88
CA GLN A 286 -2.28 -1.25 7.38
C GLN A 286 -3.24 -0.10 7.03
N LYS A 287 -4.37 -0.42 6.37
CA LYS A 287 -5.40 0.58 6.01
C LYS A 287 -5.98 1.25 7.24
N GLU A 288 -6.35 0.48 8.25
CA GLU A 288 -6.93 1.05 9.46
C GLU A 288 -5.89 1.75 10.33
N ALA A 289 -4.67 1.25 10.45
CA ALA A 289 -3.58 1.91 11.15
C ALA A 289 -3.25 3.28 10.52
N ASN A 290 -3.24 3.36 9.19
CA ASN A 290 -3.07 4.63 8.49
C ASN A 290 -4.23 5.60 8.71
N ALA A 291 -5.47 5.12 8.59
CA ALA A 291 -6.67 5.96 8.75
C ALA A 291 -6.80 6.49 10.19
N LYS A 292 -6.68 5.62 11.20
CA LYS A 292 -6.92 5.94 12.62
C LYS A 292 -5.71 6.61 13.29
N HIS A 293 -4.49 6.12 13.02
CA HIS A 293 -3.28 6.51 13.75
C HIS A 293 -2.24 7.23 12.88
N GLY A 294 -2.43 7.27 11.55
CA GLY A 294 -1.49 7.92 10.62
C GLY A 294 -0.21 7.13 10.37
N PHE A 295 -0.15 5.86 10.77
CA PHE A 295 1.01 5.00 10.49
C PHE A 295 1.11 4.70 9.00
N THR A 296 2.33 4.66 8.47
CA THR A 296 2.55 4.21 7.10
C THR A 296 2.36 2.69 6.99
N ALA A 297 2.16 2.21 5.78
CA ALA A 297 2.07 0.77 5.53
C ALA A 297 3.34 0.03 5.94
N GLU A 298 4.52 0.63 5.68
CA GLU A 298 5.82 0.08 6.10
C GLU A 298 5.97 0.07 7.62
N GLN A 299 5.68 1.18 8.31
CA GLN A 299 5.72 1.24 9.78
C GLN A 299 4.80 0.20 10.43
N THR A 300 3.58 0.04 9.90
CA THR A 300 2.63 -0.96 10.41
C THR A 300 3.18 -2.37 10.25
N LEU A 301 3.80 -2.68 9.10
CA LEU A 301 4.44 -3.97 8.86
C LEU A 301 5.65 -4.20 9.79
N GLU A 302 6.51 -3.20 9.96
CA GLU A 302 7.67 -3.30 10.85
C GLU A 302 7.25 -3.54 12.31
N ILE A 303 6.22 -2.83 12.78
CA ILE A 303 5.67 -3.03 14.12
C ILE A 303 5.09 -4.43 14.27
N ALA A 304 4.27 -4.87 13.30
CA ALA A 304 3.70 -6.20 13.31
C ALA A 304 4.78 -7.30 13.27
N GLN A 305 5.86 -7.08 12.51
CA GLN A 305 6.99 -7.99 12.47
C GLN A 305 7.70 -8.08 13.85
N LYS A 306 7.92 -6.96 14.53
CA LYS A 306 8.47 -6.93 15.90
C LYS A 306 7.57 -7.65 16.90
N LEU A 307 6.25 -7.47 16.82
CA LEU A 307 5.28 -8.16 17.66
C LEU A 307 5.33 -9.67 17.43
N TYR A 308 5.44 -10.11 16.19
CA TYR A 308 5.60 -11.51 15.82
C TYR A 308 6.92 -12.10 16.38
N GLU A 309 8.04 -11.40 16.24
CA GLU A 309 9.33 -11.84 16.78
C GLU A 309 9.33 -11.97 18.31
N LYS A 310 8.54 -11.12 18.98
CA LYS A 310 8.25 -11.23 20.43
C LYS A 310 7.22 -12.33 20.74
N LYS A 311 6.74 -13.07 19.75
CA LYS A 311 5.71 -14.12 19.87
C LYS A 311 4.35 -13.62 20.38
N LEU A 312 4.04 -12.34 20.24
CA LEU A 312 2.78 -11.74 20.70
C LEU A 312 1.63 -11.89 19.73
N ILE A 313 1.95 -12.01 18.44
CA ILE A 313 0.96 -12.20 17.36
C ILE A 313 1.42 -13.31 16.40
N THR A 314 0.49 -13.80 15.57
CA THR A 314 0.78 -14.71 14.47
C THR A 314 1.51 -13.99 13.34
N TYR A 315 1.99 -14.71 12.32
CA TYR A 315 2.81 -14.15 11.25
C TYR A 315 2.09 -13.04 10.49
N PRO A 316 2.68 -11.83 10.38
CA PRO A 316 1.94 -10.66 9.90
C PRO A 316 1.75 -10.59 8.38
N ARG A 317 2.58 -11.24 7.58
CA ARG A 317 2.48 -11.17 6.11
C ARG A 317 1.46 -12.15 5.56
N THR A 318 0.22 -12.01 5.99
CA THR A 318 -0.91 -12.83 5.54
C THR A 318 -1.87 -12.03 4.67
N GLY A 319 -2.40 -12.67 3.62
CA GLY A 319 -3.49 -12.15 2.80
C GLY A 319 -4.86 -12.69 3.22
N SER A 320 -4.92 -13.61 4.16
CA SER A 320 -6.16 -14.21 4.61
C SER A 320 -6.77 -13.50 5.82
N ARG A 321 -8.08 -13.36 5.80
CA ARG A 321 -8.91 -12.88 6.93
C ARG A 321 -9.63 -14.03 7.63
N TYR A 322 -9.25 -15.27 7.29
CA TYR A 322 -9.87 -16.50 7.75
C TYR A 322 -8.88 -17.36 8.53
N ILE A 323 -9.42 -18.28 9.33
CA ILE A 323 -8.67 -19.26 10.12
C ILE A 323 -9.18 -20.67 9.83
N PRO A 324 -8.31 -21.70 9.90
CA PRO A 324 -8.72 -23.11 9.78
C PRO A 324 -9.31 -23.64 11.09
N GLU A 325 -9.88 -24.85 11.06
CA GLU A 325 -10.61 -25.47 12.19
C GLU A 325 -9.71 -25.69 13.42
N ASP A 326 -8.45 -26.08 13.24
CA ASP A 326 -7.50 -26.30 14.32
C ASP A 326 -7.18 -25.01 15.09
N VAL A 327 -7.05 -23.89 14.36
CA VAL A 327 -6.85 -22.54 14.96
C VAL A 327 -8.13 -22.04 15.62
N PHE A 328 -9.30 -22.31 15.01
CA PHE A 328 -10.58 -21.93 15.59
C PHE A 328 -10.83 -22.60 16.96
N ALA A 329 -10.39 -23.83 17.14
CA ALA A 329 -10.47 -24.54 18.41
C ALA A 329 -9.73 -23.84 19.58
N GLU A 330 -8.70 -23.05 19.28
CA GLU A 330 -7.94 -22.27 20.28
C GLU A 330 -8.59 -20.91 20.61
N ILE A 331 -9.55 -20.43 19.81
CA ILE A 331 -10.15 -19.10 19.98
C ILE A 331 -10.76 -18.89 21.37
N PRO A 332 -11.51 -19.84 21.97
CA PRO A 332 -12.06 -19.64 23.32
C PRO A 332 -10.98 -19.35 24.37
N LYS A 333 -9.84 -20.02 24.27
CA LYS A 333 -8.68 -19.84 25.17
C LYS A 333 -8.05 -18.46 24.96
N LEU A 334 -7.89 -18.03 23.71
CA LEU A 334 -7.34 -16.70 23.38
C LEU A 334 -8.27 -15.57 23.84
N LEU A 335 -9.59 -15.71 23.68
CA LEU A 335 -10.56 -14.73 24.18
C LEU A 335 -10.54 -14.64 25.71
N ALA A 336 -10.41 -15.78 26.41
CA ALA A 336 -10.24 -15.79 27.87
C ALA A 336 -8.96 -15.10 28.31
N PHE A 337 -7.85 -15.32 27.58
CA PHE A 337 -6.59 -14.61 27.79
C PHE A 337 -6.76 -13.10 27.61
N ILE A 338 -7.37 -12.63 26.52
CA ILE A 338 -7.64 -11.21 26.27
C ILE A 338 -8.47 -10.62 27.41
N GLY A 339 -9.52 -11.31 27.86
CA GLY A 339 -10.37 -10.88 28.99
C GLY A 339 -9.61 -10.76 30.32
N SER A 340 -8.45 -11.42 30.48
CA SER A 340 -7.58 -11.32 31.64
C SER A 340 -6.67 -10.07 31.60
N LEU A 341 -6.50 -9.43 30.45
CA LEU A 341 -5.69 -8.23 30.31
C LEU A 341 -6.41 -7.02 30.94
N PRO A 342 -5.75 -6.21 31.78
CA PRO A 342 -6.39 -5.11 32.52
C PRO A 342 -7.15 -4.14 31.59
N GLU A 343 -6.58 -3.81 30.43
CA GLU A 343 -7.14 -2.84 29.48
C GLU A 343 -8.43 -3.34 28.80
N TRP A 344 -8.64 -4.67 28.77
CA TRP A 344 -9.75 -5.31 28.09
C TRP A 344 -10.75 -5.97 29.03
N LYS A 345 -10.46 -5.93 30.36
CA LYS A 345 -11.33 -6.49 31.38
C LYS A 345 -12.70 -5.78 31.35
N GLY A 346 -13.76 -6.55 31.16
CA GLY A 346 -15.15 -6.05 31.13
C GLY A 346 -15.57 -5.38 29.82
N LYS A 347 -14.68 -5.24 28.83
CA LYS A 347 -15.01 -4.68 27.50
C LYS A 347 -15.69 -5.69 26.58
N LEU A 348 -15.77 -6.92 27.00
CA LEU A 348 -16.37 -8.00 26.24
C LEU A 348 -17.33 -8.82 27.08
N GLN A 349 -18.46 -9.05 26.46
CA GLN A 349 -19.20 -10.29 26.72
C GLN A 349 -19.10 -11.14 25.45
N PRO A 350 -18.05 -11.98 25.30
CA PRO A 350 -18.03 -12.90 24.20
C PRO A 350 -19.25 -13.81 24.31
N LYS A 351 -19.87 -14.13 23.17
CA LYS A 351 -20.80 -15.25 23.12
C LYS A 351 -20.13 -16.45 23.78
N ALA A 352 -20.92 -17.24 24.51
CA ALA A 352 -20.46 -18.52 25.05
C ALA A 352 -19.83 -19.42 23.96
N VAL A 353 -20.24 -19.24 22.68
CA VAL A 353 -19.68 -19.88 21.50
C VAL A 353 -19.28 -18.77 20.49
N PRO A 354 -17.99 -18.67 20.12
CA PRO A 354 -17.53 -17.71 19.10
C PRO A 354 -18.25 -17.89 17.76
N THR A 355 -18.48 -16.79 17.06
CA THR A 355 -19.06 -16.87 15.71
C THR A 355 -18.10 -17.57 14.74
N ARG A 356 -18.65 -18.34 13.79
CA ARG A 356 -17.85 -19.07 12.79
C ARG A 356 -17.60 -18.27 11.51
N ARG A 357 -17.89 -16.97 11.48
CA ARG A 357 -17.79 -16.15 10.25
C ARG A 357 -16.37 -16.09 9.68
N SER A 358 -15.36 -16.02 10.53
CA SER A 358 -13.95 -16.04 10.13
C SER A 358 -13.36 -17.44 9.98
N LEU A 359 -14.18 -18.50 10.13
CA LEU A 359 -13.75 -19.89 9.96
C LEU A 359 -14.00 -20.34 8.53
N ASP A 360 -12.95 -20.48 7.76
CA ASP A 360 -12.99 -21.03 6.40
C ASP A 360 -11.57 -21.44 5.99
N GLY A 361 -11.21 -22.72 6.22
CA GLY A 361 -9.88 -23.23 5.87
C GLY A 361 -9.57 -23.17 4.37
N GLY A 362 -10.59 -23.19 3.49
CA GLY A 362 -10.43 -23.10 2.05
C GLY A 362 -10.06 -21.69 1.57
N LYS A 363 -10.27 -20.67 2.41
CA LYS A 363 -9.87 -19.27 2.13
C LYS A 363 -8.60 -18.84 2.88
N VAL A 364 -7.95 -19.76 3.55
CA VAL A 364 -6.62 -19.54 4.10
C VAL A 364 -5.62 -19.73 2.97
N THR A 365 -4.79 -18.70 2.74
CA THR A 365 -3.69 -18.75 1.78
C THR A 365 -2.45 -19.36 2.45
N ASP A 366 -1.28 -18.81 2.25
CA ASP A 366 -0.02 -19.29 2.85
C ASP A 366 -0.06 -19.26 4.39
N HIS A 367 -0.78 -18.27 4.95
CA HIS A 367 -0.96 -18.06 6.39
C HIS A 367 -2.41 -17.66 6.71
N HIS A 368 -2.88 -18.05 7.88
CA HIS A 368 -4.19 -17.63 8.39
C HIS A 368 -4.19 -16.16 8.88
N ALA A 369 -5.36 -15.63 9.21
CA ALA A 369 -5.55 -14.28 9.72
C ALA A 369 -4.69 -13.96 10.95
N LEU A 370 -4.48 -12.66 11.20
CA LEU A 370 -3.75 -12.17 12.36
C LEU A 370 -4.51 -12.40 13.65
N LEU A 371 -3.83 -13.02 14.61
CA LEU A 371 -4.31 -13.31 15.96
C LEU A 371 -3.23 -12.98 16.99
N VAL A 372 -3.64 -12.77 18.24
CA VAL A 372 -2.69 -12.83 19.37
C VAL A 372 -2.41 -14.28 19.72
N THR A 373 -1.27 -14.54 20.35
CA THR A 373 -0.81 -15.90 20.68
C THR A 373 -1.14 -16.36 22.11
N GLY A 374 -1.57 -15.43 22.98
CA GLY A 374 -1.76 -15.71 24.40
C GLY A 374 -0.52 -15.40 25.26
N GLU A 375 0.58 -14.94 24.66
CA GLU A 375 1.73 -14.43 25.40
C GLU A 375 1.45 -13.00 25.92
N LYS A 376 1.88 -12.73 27.18
CA LYS A 376 1.67 -11.41 27.79
C LYS A 376 2.56 -10.35 27.17
N PRO A 377 1.99 -9.21 26.72
CA PRO A 377 2.80 -8.12 26.20
C PRO A 377 3.58 -7.46 27.36
N LEU A 378 4.90 -7.50 27.28
CA LEU A 378 5.80 -6.84 28.23
C LEU A 378 6.61 -5.78 27.47
N PHE A 379 6.69 -4.56 28.05
CA PHE A 379 7.54 -3.46 27.54
C PHE A 379 7.34 -3.15 26.05
N LEU A 380 6.09 -2.84 25.67
CA LEU A 380 5.79 -2.36 24.33
C LEU A 380 5.98 -0.84 24.25
N SER A 381 6.52 -0.36 23.12
CA SER A 381 6.44 1.07 22.79
C SER A 381 4.98 1.49 22.61
N LYS A 382 4.72 2.80 22.56
CA LYS A 382 3.36 3.32 22.30
C LYS A 382 2.83 2.82 20.97
N GLU A 383 3.66 2.84 19.94
CA GLU A 383 3.34 2.39 18.59
C GLU A 383 3.09 0.87 18.54
N ASP A 384 4.00 0.07 19.16
CA ASP A 384 3.85 -1.39 19.25
C ASP A 384 2.55 -1.74 20.00
N SER A 385 2.26 -1.04 21.11
CA SER A 385 1.03 -1.22 21.88
C SER A 385 -0.21 -0.87 21.07
N THR A 386 -0.17 0.21 20.27
CA THR A 386 -1.29 0.62 19.42
C THR A 386 -1.66 -0.48 18.42
N VAL A 387 -0.68 -1.01 17.67
CA VAL A 387 -0.93 -2.07 16.69
C VAL A 387 -1.37 -3.37 17.36
N TYR A 388 -0.77 -3.72 18.52
CA TYR A 388 -1.21 -4.88 19.31
C TYR A 388 -2.68 -4.75 19.72
N HIS A 389 -3.08 -3.60 20.25
CA HIS A 389 -4.47 -3.34 20.66
C HIS A 389 -5.45 -3.30 19.48
N MET A 390 -5.01 -2.87 18.29
CA MET A 390 -5.84 -3.00 17.08
C MET A 390 -6.16 -4.46 16.76
N ILE A 391 -5.14 -5.34 16.84
CA ILE A 391 -5.33 -6.78 16.57
C ILE A 391 -6.23 -7.41 17.63
N VAL A 392 -5.99 -7.11 18.92
CA VAL A 392 -6.86 -7.55 20.03
C VAL A 392 -8.30 -7.11 19.80
N GLY A 393 -8.52 -5.81 19.58
CA GLY A 393 -9.86 -5.25 19.37
C GLY A 393 -10.57 -5.90 18.18
N ARG A 394 -9.86 -6.13 17.07
CA ARG A 394 -10.41 -6.81 15.90
C ARG A 394 -10.81 -8.26 16.19
N MET A 395 -10.03 -8.99 16.98
CA MET A 395 -10.43 -10.35 17.42
C MET A 395 -11.71 -10.31 18.23
N LEU A 396 -11.82 -9.33 19.13
CA LEU A 396 -13.01 -9.16 19.95
C LEU A 396 -14.23 -8.82 19.10
N GLU A 397 -14.09 -7.87 18.15
CA GLU A 397 -15.16 -7.54 17.20
C GLU A 397 -15.58 -8.76 16.37
N ALA A 398 -14.60 -9.51 15.83
CA ALA A 398 -14.86 -10.64 14.93
C ALA A 398 -15.63 -11.78 15.60
N PHE A 399 -15.44 -11.97 16.90
CA PHE A 399 -16.09 -13.06 17.68
C PHE A 399 -17.23 -12.59 18.59
N SER A 400 -17.62 -11.30 18.50
CA SER A 400 -18.78 -10.74 19.20
C SER A 400 -20.09 -11.04 18.47
N GLU A 401 -21.20 -10.54 19.04
CA GLU A 401 -22.50 -10.59 18.39
C GLU A 401 -22.60 -9.56 17.26
N LYS A 402 -23.55 -9.77 16.35
CA LYS A 402 -23.91 -8.82 15.30
C LYS A 402 -24.48 -7.54 15.90
N CYS A 403 -24.26 -6.41 15.22
CA CYS A 403 -24.96 -5.18 15.57
C CYS A 403 -26.33 -5.18 14.88
N VAL A 404 -27.38 -4.89 15.63
CA VAL A 404 -28.75 -4.76 15.12
C VAL A 404 -29.20 -3.32 15.25
N LYS A 405 -29.63 -2.74 14.14
CA LYS A 405 -30.12 -1.36 14.04
C LYS A 405 -31.53 -1.36 13.46
N ASP A 406 -32.38 -0.49 13.98
CA ASP A 406 -33.57 -0.07 13.27
C ASP A 406 -33.21 1.14 12.39
N THR A 407 -33.49 1.03 11.14
CA THR A 407 -33.34 2.14 10.18
C THR A 407 -34.72 2.61 9.73
N ALA A 408 -34.93 3.92 9.72
CA ALA A 408 -36.12 4.54 9.19
C ALA A 408 -35.73 5.49 8.04
N THR A 409 -36.45 5.40 6.95
CA THR A 409 -36.36 6.36 5.84
C THR A 409 -37.77 6.84 5.55
N VAL A 410 -37.98 8.15 5.68
CA VAL A 410 -39.27 8.80 5.42
C VAL A 410 -39.07 9.77 4.27
N THR A 411 -39.91 9.63 3.27
CA THR A 411 -40.01 10.54 2.13
C THR A 411 -41.29 11.33 2.28
N ALA A 412 -41.20 12.66 2.17
CA ALA A 412 -42.35 13.55 2.24
C ALA A 412 -42.33 14.54 1.09
N GLU A 413 -43.47 14.95 0.61
CA GLU A 413 -43.64 15.93 -0.46
C GLU A 413 -44.21 17.24 0.12
N CYS A 414 -43.62 18.36 -0.32
CA CYS A 414 -44.15 19.70 -0.07
C CYS A 414 -43.98 20.56 -1.31
N ALA A 415 -45.06 21.14 -1.80
CA ALA A 415 -45.10 22.03 -2.96
C ALA A 415 -44.41 21.45 -4.22
N GLY A 416 -44.58 20.14 -4.47
CA GLY A 416 -43.97 19.43 -5.61
C GLY A 416 -42.47 19.10 -5.44
N VAL A 417 -41.91 19.31 -4.25
CA VAL A 417 -40.53 18.96 -3.90
C VAL A 417 -40.52 17.76 -2.96
N GLU A 418 -39.76 16.76 -3.34
CA GLU A 418 -39.55 15.56 -2.52
C GLU A 418 -38.39 15.77 -1.51
N PHE A 419 -38.65 15.45 -0.25
CA PHE A 419 -37.71 15.53 0.87
C PHE A 419 -37.53 14.18 1.54
N VAL A 420 -36.33 13.87 1.97
CA VAL A 420 -36.01 12.61 2.63
C VAL A 420 -35.35 12.86 4.00
N ALA A 421 -35.84 12.18 5.03
CA ALA A 421 -35.20 12.04 6.32
C ALA A 421 -34.75 10.58 6.51
N LYS A 422 -33.56 10.41 7.08
CA LYS A 422 -33.02 9.09 7.45
C LYS A 422 -32.63 9.11 8.91
N GLY A 423 -32.94 8.04 9.61
CA GLY A 423 -32.54 7.85 11.00
C GLY A 423 -32.20 6.41 11.28
N SER A 424 -31.39 6.17 12.30
CA SER A 424 -31.08 4.83 12.76
C SER A 424 -30.92 4.78 14.28
N ILE A 425 -31.42 3.70 14.88
CA ILE A 425 -31.30 3.45 16.32
C ILE A 425 -30.64 2.08 16.49
N ILE A 426 -29.56 2.04 17.26
CA ILE A 426 -28.90 0.78 17.61
C ILE A 426 -29.73 0.09 18.69
N ARG A 427 -30.35 -1.06 18.39
CA ARG A 427 -31.03 -1.91 19.36
C ARG A 427 -30.06 -2.79 20.14
N GLN A 428 -29.10 -3.35 19.43
CA GLN A 428 -28.05 -4.21 20.00
C GLN A 428 -26.72 -3.75 19.43
N ALA A 429 -25.83 -3.24 20.29
CA ALA A 429 -24.53 -2.73 19.86
C ALA A 429 -23.62 -3.83 19.28
N GLY A 430 -23.70 -5.05 19.84
CA GLY A 430 -22.88 -6.17 19.41
C GLY A 430 -21.39 -5.82 19.36
N TRP A 431 -20.72 -6.13 18.25
CA TRP A 431 -19.30 -5.88 18.06
C TRP A 431 -18.90 -4.39 18.16
N ARG A 432 -19.82 -3.46 17.92
CA ARG A 432 -19.55 -2.02 18.05
C ARG A 432 -19.30 -1.56 19.49
N ALA A 433 -19.69 -2.36 20.48
CA ALA A 433 -19.45 -2.07 21.89
C ALA A 433 -17.98 -2.23 22.31
N VAL A 434 -17.15 -2.91 21.52
CA VAL A 434 -15.73 -3.17 21.83
C VAL A 434 -14.95 -1.90 22.09
N TYR A 435 -15.17 -0.85 21.29
CA TYR A 435 -14.49 0.45 21.43
C TYR A 435 -15.36 1.53 22.07
N GLY A 436 -16.62 1.23 22.44
CA GLY A 436 -17.58 2.20 22.96
C GLY A 436 -18.12 3.13 21.87
N LYS A 437 -19.00 4.05 22.28
CA LYS A 437 -19.64 5.02 21.37
C LYS A 437 -18.66 6.06 20.81
N GLU A 438 -17.54 6.30 21.48
CA GLU A 438 -16.56 7.33 21.11
C GLU A 438 -15.72 6.98 19.88
N ASN A 439 -15.65 5.71 19.52
CA ASN A 439 -14.94 5.22 18.33
C ASN A 439 -15.87 4.90 17.16
N GLY A 440 -17.14 5.24 17.27
CA GLY A 440 -18.11 5.17 16.20
C GLY A 440 -17.91 6.34 15.23
N GLU A 441 -17.07 6.13 14.24
CA GLU A 441 -17.17 6.76 12.93
C GLU A 441 -17.14 8.28 12.83
N GLU A 442 -15.96 8.85 12.84
CA GLU A 442 -15.62 9.97 11.98
C GLU A 442 -15.52 9.52 10.49
N ASN A 443 -16.40 8.69 10.01
CA ASN A 443 -16.49 8.35 8.60
C ASN A 443 -17.81 8.84 8.03
N ASN A 444 -17.78 10.08 7.51
CA ASN A 444 -18.47 10.57 6.29
C ASN A 444 -19.84 10.00 5.92
N SER A 445 -20.67 9.66 6.85
CA SER A 445 -22.11 9.62 6.63
C SER A 445 -22.77 10.36 7.78
N GLN A 446 -23.38 11.47 7.46
CA GLN A 446 -24.42 12.13 8.27
C GLN A 446 -25.63 11.17 8.38
N GLU A 447 -25.44 9.96 8.88
CA GLU A 447 -26.53 9.18 9.44
C GLU A 447 -26.76 9.77 10.82
N GLU A 448 -27.64 10.76 10.85
CA GLU A 448 -28.15 11.31 12.09
C GLU A 448 -28.69 10.15 12.93
N THR A 449 -28.13 9.93 14.10
CA THR A 449 -28.60 8.97 15.12
C THR A 449 -29.91 9.47 15.77
N ALA A 450 -30.77 10.12 15.01
CA ALA A 450 -32.04 10.64 15.52
C ALA A 450 -33.13 9.58 15.28
N ALA A 451 -33.95 9.39 16.32
CA ALA A 451 -35.18 8.63 16.19
C ALA A 451 -36.14 9.36 15.25
N ILE A 452 -36.60 8.67 14.20
CA ILE A 452 -37.69 9.20 13.37
C ILE A 452 -39.01 8.68 13.91
N PRO A 453 -40.03 9.58 14.19
CA PRO A 453 -41.35 9.17 14.63
C PRO A 453 -42.02 8.17 13.73
N CYS A 454 -42.98 7.40 14.24
CA CYS A 454 -43.69 6.37 13.51
C CYS A 454 -44.73 6.94 12.52
N TRP A 455 -44.27 7.81 11.63
CA TRP A 455 -45.13 8.34 10.55
C TRP A 455 -45.48 7.24 9.54
N GLN A 456 -46.71 7.40 8.99
CA GLN A 456 -47.25 6.52 7.94
C GLN A 456 -47.44 7.29 6.63
N GLU A 457 -47.59 6.58 5.55
CA GLU A 457 -47.93 7.15 4.26
C GLU A 457 -49.29 7.86 4.35
N GLY A 458 -49.38 9.08 3.86
CA GLY A 458 -50.53 9.95 3.97
C GLY A 458 -50.52 10.91 5.19
N ASP A 459 -49.64 10.74 6.17
CA ASP A 459 -49.50 11.65 7.29
C ASP A 459 -49.11 13.07 6.84
N THR A 460 -49.70 14.08 7.47
CA THR A 460 -49.37 15.46 7.22
C THR A 460 -48.47 16.00 8.33
N LEU A 461 -47.30 16.46 7.97
CA LEU A 461 -46.26 16.97 8.87
C LEU A 461 -46.34 18.50 8.90
N ALA A 462 -46.49 19.10 10.10
CA ALA A 462 -46.34 20.52 10.28
C ALA A 462 -44.86 20.93 10.18
N LEU A 463 -44.56 21.93 9.34
CA LEU A 463 -43.20 22.42 9.19
C LEU A 463 -42.91 23.51 10.26
N LYS A 464 -41.91 23.27 11.09
CA LYS A 464 -41.37 24.26 12.03
C LYS A 464 -40.44 25.27 11.35
N ALA A 465 -39.74 24.84 10.31
CA ALA A 465 -38.82 25.70 9.54
C ALA A 465 -38.58 25.14 8.13
N ALA A 466 -38.30 26.05 7.23
CA ALA A 466 -37.69 25.73 5.92
C ALA A 466 -36.38 26.52 5.76
N SER A 467 -35.42 25.97 5.07
CA SER A 467 -34.15 26.64 4.78
C SER A 467 -33.59 26.20 3.42
N ILE A 468 -32.78 27.07 2.85
CA ILE A 468 -32.00 26.78 1.64
C ILE A 468 -30.52 26.90 2.01
N THR A 469 -29.71 25.95 1.56
CA THR A 469 -28.28 25.96 1.77
C THR A 469 -27.53 25.92 0.46
N GLU A 470 -26.46 26.72 0.34
CA GLU A 470 -25.51 26.64 -0.74
C GLU A 470 -24.50 25.54 -0.41
N GLY A 471 -24.33 24.60 -1.28
CA GLY A 471 -23.29 23.58 -1.27
C GLY A 471 -22.37 23.76 -2.47
N LYS A 472 -21.20 23.13 -2.40
CA LYS A 472 -20.24 23.08 -3.53
C LYS A 472 -19.86 21.65 -3.78
N THR A 473 -19.80 21.25 -5.05
CA THR A 473 -19.25 19.96 -5.42
C THR A 473 -17.79 19.86 -4.98
N LYS A 474 -17.37 18.69 -4.59
CA LYS A 474 -15.98 18.45 -4.11
C LYS A 474 -15.31 17.43 -4.99
N PRO A 475 -14.03 17.63 -5.34
CA PRO A 475 -13.26 16.61 -6.05
C PRO A 475 -13.08 15.37 -5.17
N LYS A 476 -12.86 14.22 -5.80
CA LYS A 476 -12.39 13.05 -5.06
C LYS A 476 -11.07 13.41 -4.35
N PRO A 477 -10.91 13.09 -3.07
CA PRO A 477 -9.69 13.41 -2.34
C PRO A 477 -8.48 12.69 -2.95
N LEU A 478 -7.30 13.27 -2.77
CA LEU A 478 -6.04 12.64 -3.12
C LEU A 478 -5.91 11.31 -2.37
N HIS A 479 -5.17 10.37 -2.94
CA HIS A 479 -4.90 9.12 -2.22
C HIS A 479 -4.16 9.35 -0.91
N THR A 480 -4.56 8.63 0.13
CA THR A 480 -3.74 8.31 1.29
C THR A 480 -3.14 6.92 1.10
N GLU A 481 -2.22 6.48 1.95
CA GLU A 481 -1.72 5.09 1.85
C GLU A 481 -2.86 4.08 2.01
N ALA A 482 -3.81 4.32 2.92
CA ALA A 482 -4.99 3.47 3.09
C ALA A 482 -5.83 3.36 1.82
N THR A 483 -6.12 4.47 1.14
CA THR A 483 -6.92 4.46 -0.08
C THR A 483 -6.15 3.94 -1.29
N LEU A 484 -4.82 4.12 -1.33
CA LEU A 484 -3.96 3.52 -2.36
C LEU A 484 -3.88 2.00 -2.19
N LEU A 485 -3.68 1.50 -0.96
CA LEU A 485 -3.73 0.07 -0.66
C LEU A 485 -5.08 -0.55 -1.07
N SER A 486 -6.20 0.18 -0.82
CA SER A 486 -7.52 -0.26 -1.28
C SER A 486 -7.63 -0.29 -2.80
N ALA A 487 -7.09 0.73 -3.50
CA ALA A 487 -7.07 0.77 -4.95
C ALA A 487 -6.22 -0.37 -5.54
N MET A 488 -5.05 -0.66 -4.96
CA MET A 488 -4.21 -1.79 -5.36
C MET A 488 -4.91 -3.13 -5.16
N GLU A 489 -5.60 -3.31 -4.02
CA GLU A 489 -6.33 -4.54 -3.68
C GLU A 489 -7.52 -4.77 -4.61
N THR A 490 -8.23 -3.71 -5.00
CA THR A 490 -9.44 -3.79 -5.81
C THR A 490 -9.23 -3.43 -7.28
N ALA A 491 -7.99 -3.30 -7.71
CA ALA A 491 -7.61 -2.83 -9.04
C ALA A 491 -8.27 -3.64 -10.19
N GLY A 492 -8.52 -4.93 -9.97
CA GLY A 492 -9.21 -5.77 -10.96
C GLY A 492 -10.70 -5.49 -11.13
N LYS A 493 -11.35 -4.73 -10.24
CA LYS A 493 -12.81 -4.49 -10.33
C LYS A 493 -13.22 -3.62 -11.52
N GLU A 494 -12.30 -2.80 -12.01
CA GLU A 494 -12.54 -1.90 -13.14
C GLU A 494 -12.25 -2.57 -14.50
N ILE A 495 -11.76 -3.82 -14.50
CA ILE A 495 -11.47 -4.59 -15.71
C ILE A 495 -12.80 -5.12 -16.29
N GLU A 496 -13.06 -4.86 -17.57
CA GLU A 496 -14.28 -5.28 -18.27
C GLU A 496 -14.31 -6.79 -18.54
N ASP A 497 -13.16 -7.41 -18.81
CA ASP A 497 -13.03 -8.85 -19.04
C ASP A 497 -13.26 -9.64 -17.76
N ASP A 498 -14.27 -10.50 -17.74
CA ASP A 498 -14.66 -11.30 -16.58
C ASP A 498 -13.59 -12.30 -16.14
N ALA A 499 -12.82 -12.91 -17.06
CA ALA A 499 -11.78 -13.86 -16.76
C ALA A 499 -10.56 -13.17 -16.12
N LEU A 500 -10.17 -12.00 -16.63
CA LEU A 500 -9.12 -11.18 -16.05
C LEU A 500 -9.57 -10.61 -14.69
N ARG A 501 -10.82 -10.17 -14.58
CA ARG A 501 -11.40 -9.71 -13.33
C ARG A 501 -11.37 -10.81 -12.26
N GLN A 502 -11.70 -12.04 -12.63
CA GLN A 502 -11.64 -13.17 -11.71
C GLN A 502 -10.19 -13.51 -11.31
N ALA A 503 -9.24 -13.48 -12.24
CA ALA A 503 -7.82 -13.69 -11.95
C ALA A 503 -7.25 -12.65 -10.98
N MET A 504 -7.75 -11.41 -11.05
CA MET A 504 -7.34 -10.29 -10.18
C MET A 504 -8.11 -10.21 -8.87
N LYS A 505 -9.22 -10.95 -8.73
CA LYS A 505 -10.15 -10.81 -7.60
C LYS A 505 -9.49 -11.06 -6.24
N ASP A 506 -8.57 -12.01 -6.20
CA ASP A 506 -7.96 -12.48 -4.96
C ASP A 506 -6.56 -11.91 -4.72
N CYS A 507 -5.91 -11.33 -5.75
CA CYS A 507 -4.55 -10.80 -5.61
C CYS A 507 -4.45 -9.26 -5.81
N GLY A 508 -5.27 -8.64 -6.66
CA GLY A 508 -5.13 -7.22 -7.00
C GLY A 508 -3.76 -6.93 -7.64
N ILE A 509 -3.25 -5.70 -7.46
CA ILE A 509 -1.87 -5.34 -7.82
C ILE A 509 -0.96 -5.51 -6.61
N GLY A 510 0.06 -6.34 -6.76
CA GLY A 510 0.98 -6.72 -5.67
C GLY A 510 0.30 -7.59 -4.61
N THR A 511 1.08 -8.39 -3.93
CA THR A 511 0.59 -9.21 -2.81
C THR A 511 0.50 -8.38 -1.53
N PRO A 512 -0.28 -8.77 -0.53
CA PRO A 512 -0.30 -8.11 0.77
C PRO A 512 1.10 -7.89 1.37
N ALA A 513 2.00 -8.85 1.21
CA ALA A 513 3.37 -8.79 1.70
C ALA A 513 4.25 -7.74 0.97
N THR A 514 3.94 -7.40 -0.28
CA THR A 514 4.80 -6.56 -1.14
C THR A 514 4.28 -5.14 -1.33
N ARG A 515 2.98 -4.87 -1.14
CA ARG A 515 2.37 -3.54 -1.39
C ARG A 515 3.06 -2.40 -0.66
N ALA A 516 3.38 -2.58 0.62
CA ALA A 516 4.10 -1.57 1.41
C ALA A 516 5.47 -1.24 0.79
N ALA A 517 6.25 -2.27 0.44
CA ALA A 517 7.57 -2.09 -0.18
C ALA A 517 7.49 -1.42 -1.56
N ILE A 518 6.43 -1.69 -2.34
CA ILE A 518 6.18 -1.03 -3.63
C ILE A 518 5.91 0.46 -3.42
N ILE A 519 5.04 0.82 -2.46
CA ILE A 519 4.74 2.20 -2.11
C ILE A 519 6.04 2.93 -1.68
N GLU A 520 6.83 2.32 -0.80
CA GLU A 520 8.12 2.91 -0.38
C GLU A 520 9.13 3.00 -1.53
N THR A 521 9.12 2.08 -2.47
CA THR A 521 9.96 2.17 -3.67
C THR A 521 9.60 3.40 -4.50
N LEU A 522 8.32 3.75 -4.65
CA LEU A 522 7.90 4.98 -5.34
C LEU A 522 8.43 6.24 -4.66
N PHE A 523 8.48 6.27 -3.31
CA PHE A 523 9.10 7.36 -2.57
C PHE A 523 10.64 7.39 -2.77
N LYS A 524 11.30 6.25 -2.65
CA LYS A 524 12.76 6.13 -2.85
C LYS A 524 13.19 6.53 -4.26
N CYS A 525 12.39 6.22 -5.27
CA CYS A 525 12.60 6.66 -6.65
C CYS A 525 12.31 8.15 -6.86
N GLY A 526 11.71 8.82 -5.89
CA GLY A 526 11.33 10.23 -5.97
C GLY A 526 10.16 10.49 -6.92
N TYR A 527 9.25 9.55 -7.07
CA TYR A 527 8.07 9.69 -7.93
C TYR A 527 6.88 10.31 -7.22
N MET A 528 6.80 10.16 -5.91
CA MET A 528 5.79 10.78 -5.09
C MET A 528 6.34 11.19 -3.72
N GLU A 529 5.60 12.02 -3.02
CA GLU A 529 5.91 12.49 -1.67
C GLU A 529 4.66 12.49 -0.78
N ARG A 530 4.88 12.47 0.54
CA ARG A 530 3.82 12.60 1.53
C ARG A 530 3.57 14.08 1.82
N CYS A 531 2.36 14.56 1.53
CA CYS A 531 1.90 15.89 1.94
C CYS A 531 0.83 15.70 3.02
N LYS A 532 1.22 15.79 4.30
CA LYS A 532 0.39 15.37 5.45
C LYS A 532 -0.01 13.89 5.31
N LYS A 533 -1.31 13.60 5.21
CA LYS A 533 -1.83 12.24 4.97
C LYS A 533 -1.99 11.90 3.48
N SER A 534 -1.86 12.88 2.57
CA SER A 534 -2.08 12.69 1.13
C SER A 534 -0.79 12.32 0.41
N LEU A 535 -0.93 11.50 -0.62
CA LEU A 535 0.12 11.13 -1.56
C LEU A 535 0.06 12.06 -2.76
N VAL A 536 1.17 12.74 -3.05
CA VAL A 536 1.28 13.72 -4.14
C VAL A 536 2.39 13.27 -5.09
N PRO A 537 2.13 13.15 -6.40
CA PRO A 537 3.20 12.85 -7.34
C PRO A 537 4.15 14.05 -7.48
N THR A 538 5.45 13.78 -7.58
CA THR A 538 6.47 14.78 -7.89
C THR A 538 6.49 15.10 -9.38
N GLU A 539 7.23 16.12 -9.79
CA GLU A 539 7.47 16.41 -11.21
C GLU A 539 8.05 15.19 -11.94
N LYS A 540 8.99 14.47 -11.31
CA LYS A 540 9.58 13.25 -11.86
C LYS A 540 8.53 12.16 -12.06
N GLY A 541 7.63 11.98 -11.10
CA GLY A 541 6.52 11.01 -11.18
C GLY A 541 5.53 11.39 -12.27
N LEU A 542 5.16 12.67 -12.37
CA LEU A 542 4.27 13.16 -13.43
C LEU A 542 4.90 13.05 -14.82
N ALA A 543 6.21 13.30 -14.95
CA ALA A 543 6.95 13.11 -16.20
C ALA A 543 6.92 11.63 -16.64
N LEU A 544 7.23 10.71 -15.70
CA LEU A 544 7.11 9.28 -15.97
C LEU A 544 5.70 8.90 -16.40
N TYR A 545 4.68 9.32 -15.64
CA TYR A 545 3.29 9.04 -15.94
C TYR A 545 2.86 9.55 -17.32
N SER A 546 3.31 10.74 -17.72
CA SER A 546 2.98 11.31 -19.03
C SER A 546 3.47 10.44 -20.19
N VAL A 547 4.58 9.73 -19.98
CA VAL A 547 5.15 8.78 -20.95
C VAL A 547 4.38 7.48 -20.95
N VAL A 548 4.20 6.86 -19.79
CA VAL A 548 3.73 5.47 -19.70
C VAL A 548 2.21 5.30 -19.64
N LYS A 549 1.44 6.37 -19.44
CA LYS A 549 -0.01 6.30 -19.18
C LYS A 549 -0.86 5.59 -20.26
N ALA A 550 -0.37 5.54 -21.50
CA ALA A 550 -1.02 4.86 -22.61
C ALA A 550 -0.36 3.50 -22.96
N MET A 551 0.67 3.11 -22.23
CA MET A 551 1.39 1.86 -22.47
C MET A 551 0.86 0.73 -21.58
N ARG A 552 0.92 -0.51 -22.06
CA ARG A 552 0.50 -1.71 -21.30
C ARG A 552 1.16 -1.82 -19.93
N ILE A 553 2.42 -1.35 -19.76
CA ILE A 553 3.13 -1.39 -18.48
C ILE A 553 2.45 -0.58 -17.37
N ALA A 554 1.61 0.40 -17.70
CA ALA A 554 0.84 1.18 -16.75
C ALA A 554 -0.59 0.63 -16.53
N ASP A 555 -1.00 -0.34 -17.35
CA ASP A 555 -2.32 -0.95 -17.27
C ASP A 555 -2.35 -2.07 -16.22
N VAL A 556 -3.40 -2.04 -15.42
CA VAL A 556 -3.72 -3.09 -14.44
C VAL A 556 -4.04 -4.41 -15.12
N ALA A 557 -4.69 -4.37 -16.27
CA ALA A 557 -5.13 -5.54 -17.02
C ALA A 557 -3.94 -6.47 -17.38
N MET A 558 -2.79 -5.90 -17.71
CA MET A 558 -1.56 -6.66 -17.98
C MET A 558 -1.16 -7.56 -16.80
N THR A 559 -1.30 -7.05 -15.57
CA THR A 559 -1.02 -7.87 -14.38
C THR A 559 -2.02 -9.03 -14.26
N GLY A 560 -3.29 -8.78 -14.57
CA GLY A 560 -4.33 -9.81 -14.63
C GLY A 560 -4.05 -10.89 -15.65
N GLU A 561 -3.63 -10.50 -16.85
CA GLU A 561 -3.22 -11.43 -17.92
C GLU A 561 -2.09 -12.35 -17.44
N TRP A 562 -1.04 -11.79 -16.85
CA TRP A 562 0.07 -12.58 -16.34
C TRP A 562 -0.36 -13.54 -15.22
N GLU A 563 -1.12 -13.08 -14.24
CA GLU A 563 -1.55 -13.94 -13.14
C GLU A 563 -2.47 -15.08 -13.65
N LYS A 564 -3.28 -14.83 -14.68
CA LYS A 564 -4.09 -15.85 -15.36
C LYS A 564 -3.19 -16.93 -16.02
N GLU A 565 -2.17 -16.49 -16.78
CA GLU A 565 -1.27 -17.44 -17.45
C GLU A 565 -0.39 -18.19 -16.42
N LEU A 566 0.10 -17.52 -15.37
CA LEU A 566 0.82 -18.17 -14.29
C LEU A 566 -0.04 -19.21 -13.56
N ALA A 567 -1.33 -18.96 -13.36
CA ALA A 567 -2.26 -19.95 -12.81
C ALA A 567 -2.47 -21.14 -13.76
N ARG A 568 -2.43 -20.94 -15.08
CA ARG A 568 -2.45 -22.04 -16.07
C ARG A 568 -1.19 -22.90 -16.03
N ILE A 569 -0.01 -22.27 -15.85
CA ILE A 569 1.24 -23.01 -15.64
C ILE A 569 1.15 -23.87 -14.39
N GLU A 570 0.64 -23.32 -13.29
CA GLU A 570 0.47 -24.03 -12.02
C GLU A 570 -0.43 -25.26 -12.15
N ARG A 571 -1.48 -25.17 -12.98
CA ARG A 571 -2.38 -26.30 -13.26
C ARG A 571 -1.84 -27.27 -14.33
N GLY A 572 -0.68 -26.97 -14.93
CA GLY A 572 -0.10 -27.77 -16.03
C GLY A 572 -0.82 -27.61 -17.37
N GLU A 573 -1.60 -26.55 -17.55
CA GLU A 573 -2.37 -26.25 -18.77
C GLU A 573 -1.57 -25.44 -19.79
N LEU A 574 -0.47 -24.80 -19.35
CA LEU A 574 0.40 -23.98 -20.18
C LEU A 574 1.87 -24.32 -19.87
N PRO A 575 2.69 -24.66 -20.88
CA PRO A 575 4.14 -24.78 -20.69
C PRO A 575 4.78 -23.43 -20.29
N ALA A 576 5.64 -23.45 -19.28
CA ALA A 576 6.32 -22.23 -18.82
C ALA A 576 7.19 -21.58 -19.91
N ASP A 577 7.74 -22.36 -20.83
CA ASP A 577 8.56 -21.88 -21.96
C ASP A 577 7.73 -21.07 -22.98
N ASP A 578 6.45 -21.39 -23.16
CA ASP A 578 5.59 -20.63 -24.08
C ASP A 578 5.23 -19.27 -23.47
N PHE A 579 4.92 -19.22 -22.17
CA PHE A 579 4.78 -17.95 -21.46
C PHE A 579 6.07 -17.12 -21.50
N ARG A 580 7.24 -17.75 -21.36
CA ARG A 580 8.53 -17.08 -21.47
C ARG A 580 8.70 -16.40 -22.84
N LYS A 581 8.39 -17.09 -23.95
CA LYS A 581 8.45 -16.52 -25.32
C LYS A 581 7.57 -15.28 -25.46
N GLU A 582 6.35 -15.31 -24.91
CA GLU A 582 5.46 -14.16 -24.92
C GLU A 582 6.04 -12.97 -24.15
N ILE A 583 6.63 -13.23 -22.98
CA ILE A 583 7.29 -12.20 -22.16
C ILE A 583 8.53 -11.64 -22.86
N GLU A 584 9.32 -12.46 -23.52
CA GLU A 584 10.47 -12.00 -24.31
C GLU A 584 10.04 -11.11 -25.48
N ALA A 585 8.96 -11.48 -26.18
CA ALA A 585 8.37 -10.64 -27.25
C ALA A 585 7.90 -9.29 -26.67
N TYR A 586 7.16 -9.31 -25.58
CA TYR A 586 6.73 -8.10 -24.89
C TYR A 586 7.92 -7.26 -24.38
N THR A 587 8.99 -7.90 -23.89
CA THR A 587 10.20 -7.20 -23.44
C THR A 587 10.85 -6.45 -24.60
N ARG A 588 10.90 -7.02 -25.81
CA ARG A 588 11.42 -6.34 -27.01
C ARG A 588 10.55 -5.16 -27.41
N GLU A 589 9.22 -5.34 -27.40
CA GLU A 589 8.23 -4.32 -27.72
C GLU A 589 8.36 -3.12 -26.75
N ILE A 590 8.21 -3.34 -25.45
CA ILE A 590 8.24 -2.25 -24.46
C ILE A 590 9.60 -1.55 -24.42
N THR A 591 10.71 -2.27 -24.64
CA THR A 591 12.03 -1.68 -24.71
C THR A 591 12.14 -0.71 -25.88
N SER A 592 11.66 -1.10 -27.05
CA SER A 592 11.62 -0.26 -28.25
C SER A 592 10.73 0.98 -28.07
N GLU A 593 9.53 0.79 -27.51
CA GLU A 593 8.61 1.90 -27.19
C GLU A 593 9.28 2.92 -26.25
N LEU A 594 9.85 2.45 -25.14
CA LEU A 594 10.46 3.31 -24.14
C LEU A 594 11.72 4.00 -24.67
N LEU A 595 12.53 3.38 -25.51
CA LEU A 595 13.68 3.99 -26.17
C LEU A 595 13.29 5.10 -27.16
N SER A 596 12.05 5.05 -27.70
CA SER A 596 11.53 6.07 -28.61
C SER A 596 10.94 7.31 -27.92
N CYS A 597 10.88 7.28 -26.56
CA CYS A 597 10.27 8.34 -25.76
C CYS A 597 11.19 9.55 -25.47
N ASP A 598 12.37 9.61 -26.07
CA ASP A 598 13.35 10.71 -25.91
C ASP A 598 12.75 12.10 -26.15
N LYS A 599 11.82 12.25 -27.09
CA LYS A 599 11.09 13.49 -27.38
C LYS A 599 10.18 13.95 -26.23
N LEU A 600 9.68 13.02 -25.40
CA LEU A 600 8.78 13.32 -24.29
C LEU A 600 9.53 13.83 -23.04
N PHE A 601 10.81 13.50 -22.93
CA PHE A 601 11.74 14.06 -21.94
C PHE A 601 12.49 15.27 -22.48
N ALA A 602 12.05 15.82 -23.65
CA ALA A 602 12.66 16.96 -24.29
C ALA A 602 12.91 18.07 -23.27
N ARG A 603 14.11 18.63 -23.37
CA ARG A 603 14.60 19.77 -22.62
C ARG A 603 13.49 20.82 -22.56
N ARG A 604 13.03 21.17 -21.36
CA ARG A 604 12.09 22.27 -21.22
C ARG A 604 12.87 23.57 -21.39
N ASP A 605 12.56 24.28 -22.45
CA ASP A 605 13.08 25.60 -22.66
C ASP A 605 12.64 26.51 -21.49
N SER A 606 13.60 27.20 -20.86
CA SER A 606 13.28 28.18 -19.81
C SER A 606 12.59 29.41 -20.36
N GLY A 607 12.71 29.66 -21.67
CA GLY A 607 12.38 30.93 -22.32
C GLY A 607 13.38 32.02 -22.04
N CYS A 608 14.48 31.74 -21.33
CA CYS A 608 15.51 32.72 -20.96
C CYS A 608 16.78 32.50 -21.77
N LYS A 609 17.36 33.58 -22.26
CA LYS A 609 18.69 33.56 -22.84
C LYS A 609 19.74 33.27 -21.78
N CYS A 610 20.85 32.67 -22.18
CA CYS A 610 21.95 32.42 -21.26
C CYS A 610 22.57 33.75 -20.82
N PRO A 611 22.65 34.08 -19.53
CA PRO A 611 23.20 35.35 -19.05
C PRO A 611 24.69 35.47 -19.33
N LYS A 612 25.41 34.35 -19.52
CA LYS A 612 26.85 34.34 -19.78
C LYS A 612 27.20 34.58 -21.24
N CYS A 613 26.58 33.84 -22.17
CA CYS A 613 26.95 33.97 -23.60
C CYS A 613 25.96 34.79 -24.43
N GLY A 614 24.76 35.09 -23.92
CA GLY A 614 23.71 35.86 -24.62
C GLY A 614 23.10 35.17 -25.85
N THR A 615 23.76 34.14 -26.42
CA THR A 615 23.35 33.47 -27.65
C THR A 615 22.57 32.20 -27.41
N GLY A 616 22.98 31.37 -26.43
CA GLY A 616 22.31 30.14 -26.08
C GLY A 616 21.04 30.37 -25.26
N THR A 617 20.17 29.35 -25.21
CA THR A 617 18.96 29.30 -24.38
C THR A 617 19.22 28.42 -23.17
N MET A 618 18.71 28.82 -22.01
CA MET A 618 18.84 28.00 -20.80
C MET A 618 17.79 26.89 -20.78
N GLN A 619 18.22 25.66 -20.70
CA GLN A 619 17.35 24.47 -20.70
C GLN A 619 17.23 23.89 -19.31
N PHE A 620 16.00 23.61 -18.86
CA PHE A 620 15.74 22.94 -17.59
C PHE A 620 16.03 21.45 -17.69
N TYR A 621 16.89 20.97 -16.78
CA TYR A 621 17.09 19.56 -16.45
C TYR A 621 16.72 19.36 -14.98
N GLY A 622 16.43 18.17 -14.56
CA GLY A 622 15.89 17.91 -13.20
C GLY A 622 16.65 18.62 -12.06
N LYS A 623 17.98 18.52 -12.00
CA LYS A 623 18.82 19.11 -10.93
C LYS A 623 19.61 20.34 -11.36
N VAL A 624 19.67 20.63 -12.64
CA VAL A 624 20.49 21.72 -13.22
C VAL A 624 19.74 22.37 -14.35
N VAL A 625 19.98 23.65 -14.53
CA VAL A 625 19.60 24.40 -15.73
C VAL A 625 20.89 24.72 -16.47
N ARG A 626 20.97 24.40 -17.75
CA ARG A 626 22.21 24.51 -18.54
C ARG A 626 21.96 25.24 -19.86
N CYS A 627 22.94 26.04 -20.26
CA CYS A 627 22.95 26.60 -21.59
C CYS A 627 23.07 25.52 -22.66
N ASP A 628 22.28 25.61 -23.73
CA ASP A 628 22.31 24.71 -24.88
C ASP A 628 23.46 24.97 -25.84
N ASN A 629 24.09 26.13 -25.76
CA ASN A 629 25.33 26.38 -26.48
C ASN A 629 26.48 25.56 -25.89
N THR A 630 27.00 24.60 -26.66
CA THR A 630 28.02 23.65 -26.24
C THR A 630 29.35 24.31 -25.85
N GLU A 631 29.68 25.44 -26.43
CA GLU A 631 30.90 26.21 -26.10
C GLU A 631 30.76 26.95 -24.76
N CYS A 632 29.55 27.33 -24.37
CA CYS A 632 29.27 28.01 -23.11
C CYS A 632 28.98 27.03 -21.98
N GLY A 633 28.00 26.17 -22.17
CA GLY A 633 27.61 25.11 -21.25
C GLY A 633 27.29 25.53 -19.82
N LEU A 634 27.06 26.84 -19.53
CA LEU A 634 26.83 27.37 -18.17
C LEU A 634 25.84 26.52 -17.39
N PRO A 635 26.25 25.89 -16.26
CA PRO A 635 25.35 25.13 -15.42
C PRO A 635 24.85 25.99 -14.24
N VAL A 636 23.55 25.93 -13.95
CA VAL A 636 22.93 26.49 -12.74
C VAL A 636 22.27 25.37 -11.96
N PHE A 637 22.90 24.98 -10.86
CA PHE A 637 22.35 23.89 -10.01
C PHE A 637 21.16 24.40 -9.19
N ARG A 638 20.06 23.66 -9.21
CA ARG A 638 18.82 24.01 -8.50
C ARG A 638 18.91 23.82 -6.99
N LEU A 639 19.66 22.83 -6.53
CA LEU A 639 19.82 22.57 -5.11
C LEU A 639 20.85 23.50 -4.49
N LYS A 640 20.42 24.34 -3.55
CA LYS A 640 21.24 25.30 -2.80
C LYS A 640 20.96 25.17 -1.32
N ALA A 641 21.97 24.86 -0.50
CA ALA A 641 21.86 24.76 0.95
C ALA A 641 20.58 23.98 1.41
N ASN A 642 20.39 22.76 0.90
CA ASN A 642 19.25 21.87 1.14
C ASN A 642 17.87 22.41 0.73
N ARG A 643 17.81 23.43 -0.15
CA ARG A 643 16.59 23.94 -0.76
C ARG A 643 16.70 23.86 -2.28
N THR A 644 15.67 23.32 -2.93
CA THR A 644 15.58 23.30 -4.40
C THR A 644 14.88 24.56 -4.88
N LEU A 645 15.50 25.27 -5.81
CA LEU A 645 14.91 26.45 -6.46
C LEU A 645 13.83 26.02 -7.45
N SER A 646 12.68 26.70 -7.43
CA SER A 646 11.59 26.51 -8.39
C SER A 646 11.97 27.02 -9.79
N ASP A 647 11.16 26.67 -10.81
CA ASP A 647 11.38 27.16 -12.16
C ASP A 647 11.29 28.69 -12.22
N ASP A 648 10.35 29.30 -11.49
CA ASP A 648 10.18 30.75 -11.45
C ASP A 648 11.35 31.45 -10.75
N GLU A 649 11.85 30.88 -9.63
CA GLU A 649 13.04 31.41 -8.93
C GLU A 649 14.31 31.29 -9.78
N ILE A 650 14.41 30.27 -10.61
CA ILE A 650 15.49 30.14 -11.59
C ILE A 650 15.31 31.17 -12.71
N LYS A 651 14.09 31.42 -13.20
CA LYS A 651 13.83 32.45 -14.22
C LYS A 651 14.20 33.86 -13.70
N ASP A 652 13.79 34.19 -12.46
CA ASP A 652 14.20 35.45 -11.82
C ASP A 652 15.75 35.56 -11.82
N LEU A 653 16.46 34.50 -11.40
CA LEU A 653 17.91 34.46 -11.39
C LEU A 653 18.55 34.62 -12.78
N LEU A 654 17.98 34.00 -13.82
CA LEU A 654 18.47 34.04 -15.18
C LEU A 654 18.22 35.41 -15.86
N THR A 655 17.10 36.06 -15.53
CA THR A 655 16.65 37.32 -16.15
C THR A 655 17.24 38.54 -15.44
N ASP A 656 17.14 38.56 -14.10
CA ASP A 656 17.47 39.70 -13.27
C ASP A 656 18.88 39.58 -12.65
N GLY A 657 19.54 38.42 -12.81
CA GLY A 657 20.84 38.11 -12.18
C GLY A 657 20.72 37.73 -10.70
N HIS A 658 19.52 37.84 -10.11
CA HIS A 658 19.25 37.48 -8.71
C HIS A 658 17.81 37.07 -8.51
N THR A 659 17.56 36.28 -7.44
CA THR A 659 16.20 35.93 -7.00
C THR A 659 15.65 36.98 -6.04
N LYS A 660 14.35 36.92 -5.73
CA LYS A 660 13.79 37.57 -4.54
C LYS A 660 14.39 36.94 -3.27
N LEU A 661 14.14 37.57 -2.10
CA LEU A 661 14.53 36.96 -0.82
C LEU A 661 13.82 35.63 -0.60
N LEU A 662 14.58 34.56 -0.59
CA LEU A 662 14.10 33.20 -0.42
C LEU A 662 14.32 32.74 1.01
N LYS A 663 13.33 32.00 1.54
CA LYS A 663 13.32 31.49 2.91
C LYS A 663 13.62 29.99 2.95
N GLY A 664 14.17 29.53 4.09
CA GLY A 664 14.25 28.10 4.40
C GLY A 664 15.49 27.38 3.87
N PHE A 665 16.57 28.07 3.56
CA PHE A 665 17.88 27.47 3.37
C PHE A 665 18.40 26.88 4.68
N LYS A 666 19.21 25.81 4.61
CA LYS A 666 19.85 25.20 5.78
C LYS A 666 21.36 25.22 5.63
N SER A 667 22.05 25.80 6.59
CA SER A 667 23.52 25.78 6.67
C SER A 667 24.05 24.36 6.83
N LYS A 668 25.35 24.15 6.65
CA LYS A 668 26.02 22.87 6.94
C LYS A 668 25.83 22.40 8.40
N GLN A 669 25.56 23.33 9.33
CA GLN A 669 25.27 23.06 10.73
C GLN A 669 23.74 22.89 11.02
N GLY A 670 22.90 22.82 10.00
CA GLY A 670 21.44 22.64 10.13
C GLY A 670 20.64 23.91 10.50
N LYS A 671 21.29 25.07 10.70
CA LYS A 671 20.58 26.33 11.01
C LYS A 671 19.87 26.86 9.76
N SER A 672 18.60 27.25 9.92
CA SER A 672 17.83 27.87 8.86
C SER A 672 18.27 29.33 8.66
N PHE A 673 18.30 29.78 7.40
CA PHE A 673 18.56 31.18 7.02
C PHE A 673 17.79 31.57 5.76
N ASP A 674 17.63 32.87 5.58
CA ASP A 674 16.97 33.45 4.41
C ASP A 674 18.03 34.25 3.63
N ALA A 675 18.03 34.14 2.30
CA ALA A 675 19.01 34.81 1.44
C ALA A 675 18.44 35.03 0.04
N VAL A 676 19.01 35.96 -0.69
CA VAL A 676 18.87 36.13 -2.12
C VAL A 676 19.94 35.25 -2.78
N VAL A 677 19.59 34.53 -3.84
CA VAL A 677 20.58 33.86 -4.70
C VAL A 677 20.89 34.76 -5.87
N ALA A 678 22.15 35.05 -6.09
CA ALA A 678 22.60 35.93 -7.19
C ALA A 678 23.77 35.29 -7.94
N PHE A 679 24.05 35.78 -9.15
CA PHE A 679 25.29 35.46 -9.86
C PHE A 679 26.43 36.38 -9.38
N ASP A 680 27.61 35.80 -9.25
CA ASP A 680 28.85 36.56 -9.16
C ASP A 680 29.39 36.98 -10.55
N GLY A 681 30.56 37.62 -10.59
CA GLY A 681 31.19 38.06 -11.86
C GLY A 681 31.54 36.91 -12.83
N ASP A 682 31.65 35.71 -12.34
CA ASP A 682 31.96 34.48 -13.11
C ASP A 682 30.71 33.63 -13.39
N TYR A 683 29.55 34.14 -13.11
CA TYR A 683 28.25 33.45 -13.21
C TYR A 683 28.10 32.22 -12.28
N ASN A 684 28.87 32.16 -11.17
CA ASN A 684 28.59 31.24 -10.11
C ASN A 684 27.47 31.77 -9.22
N THR A 685 26.72 30.88 -8.62
CA THR A 685 25.62 31.28 -7.73
C THR A 685 26.11 31.50 -6.32
N VAL A 686 25.85 32.65 -5.74
CA VAL A 686 26.23 33.07 -4.38
C VAL A 686 25.01 33.46 -3.56
N PHE A 687 25.15 33.45 -2.23
CA PHE A 687 24.11 33.93 -1.32
C PHE A 687 24.39 35.38 -0.95
N VAL A 688 23.41 36.26 -1.16
CA VAL A 688 23.42 37.63 -0.69
C VAL A 688 22.45 37.75 0.48
N PHE A 689 22.97 38.20 1.62
CA PHE A 689 22.18 38.33 2.83
C PHE A 689 21.65 39.78 2.94
N PRO A 690 20.36 39.94 3.35
CA PRO A 690 19.82 41.27 3.59
C PRO A 690 20.57 41.97 4.74
N GLU A 691 20.82 43.26 4.59
CA GLU A 691 21.45 44.06 5.64
C GLU A 691 20.66 43.96 6.95
N ARG A 692 21.33 43.61 8.04
CA ARG A 692 20.74 43.63 9.37
C ARG A 692 20.46 45.05 9.78
N LYS A 693 19.22 45.52 9.80
CA LYS A 693 18.84 46.75 10.50
C LYS A 693 19.32 46.64 11.95
N SER A 694 20.36 47.43 12.30
CA SER A 694 20.83 47.52 13.69
C SER A 694 19.66 47.97 14.56
N LYS A 695 19.28 47.17 15.56
CA LYS A 695 18.40 47.62 16.62
C LYS A 695 19.09 48.71 17.39
N ALA A 696 18.66 49.96 17.23
CA ALA A 696 19.06 51.06 18.09
C ALA A 696 18.73 50.67 19.55
N THR A 697 19.77 50.49 20.34
CA THR A 697 19.68 50.30 21.79
C THR A 697 19.18 51.60 22.42
N SER A 698 17.90 51.66 22.75
CA SER A 698 17.38 52.72 23.63
C SER A 698 17.91 52.46 25.03
N ALA A 699 18.95 53.21 25.41
CA ALA A 699 19.40 53.29 26.78
C ALA A 699 18.32 53.91 27.66
N LYS A 700 17.62 53.15 28.46
CA LYS A 700 16.81 53.62 29.56
C LYS A 700 17.74 54.16 30.64
N ARG A 701 17.85 55.50 30.75
CA ARG A 701 18.35 56.18 31.95
C ARG A 701 17.44 55.85 33.14
N ARG A 702 17.98 55.21 34.16
CA ARG A 702 17.37 55.21 35.51
C ARG A 702 17.52 56.59 36.14
N LYS A 703 16.44 57.15 36.63
CA LYS A 703 16.36 57.99 37.81
C LYS A 703 15.45 57.32 38.79
#